data_232ca2e0d2e0fdef97d2d39a0084985c
#
_entry.id   232ca2e0d2e0fdef97d2d39a0084985c
#
_cell.length_a   1.000
_cell.length_b   1.000
_cell.length_c   1.000
_cell.angle_alpha   90.00
_cell.angle_beta   90.00
_cell.angle_gamma   90.00
#
_symmetry.space_group_name_H-M   'P 1'
#
loop_
_entity.id
_entity.type
_entity.pdbx_description
1 polymer ?
#
loop_
_entity_poly.entity_id
_entity_poly.type
_entity_poly.pdbx_seq_one_letter_code
_entity_poly.pdbx_strand_id
1 'polypeptide(L)'
;MTFDKFTIKAQEVVQEAVNTAQMNGQQTIEPIHVLKGILTKAKDVSTFIFQKLGVNANQVAMLVDQEIQHLPKVQGGQPYLSNDANSVLTKAMDTAKQMDDEFVSVEPILLALLTVNSTASRILRDAGCNEKDMRAAIQELRQGQKVQSQSGDENFQSLDKYAKNLVEQARSGKLDPVIGRDEEIRRVLQILSRRTKNNPILIGEPGTGKTAIVEGLAQRIVRGDVPENLKDKQLYSLDMGALVAGAKYKGEFEERLKSVINEVTKSEGRIILFIDEIHTLVGAGGGEGAMDAANILKPALARGELRAIGATTLNEYQKYFEKDKALERRFQTVMVDEPDELSAISILRGLKERYENHHKVRIQDDACIAAVKLSERYISDRFLPDKAIDLMDEAAAKLRMERDSVPEELDEITRRLKQLEIEREAIKRENDQPKLQQLDKDIAELRDQEKQYRAKWEGEKALVNKIQEDKQQIENLKLEAERAEREGNYERVAEIRYSKLKMLEDDIKHIQEQLKSTQGGEAMVREEVTADDIAEVVSRWTGIPVTRMMQSEREKLLHLEEELHHRVIGQDEAIQAVSDAVRRSRAGLQDPKRPIASFIFLGTTGVGKTELAKALADYLFNDETMMTRIDMSEYQEKFSVSRLIGAPPGYVGYDEGGQLTEAVRRKPYSVVLFDEIEKAHPDVFNILLQVLDDGRLTDNKGRTVNFKNTIIIMTSNLGSQFIQQEFEKLNATNRESIIANTKMQVMDMLKKTIRPEFLNRIDETIMFLPLTKAEIANVVRLQMNAVKKMLEPQGFTLRVTDAAINYLADQGYDPEFGARPVKRAIQRLVLN
;
A
#
# COMPACT_ATOMS: atom_id res chain seq x y z
N MET A 1 2.25 -20.03 -52.23
CA MET A 1 2.29 -18.56 -52.04
C MET A 1 3.18 -18.29 -50.86
N THR A 2 4.20 -17.50 -50.95
CA THR A 2 4.97 -17.06 -49.79
C THR A 2 4.27 -15.85 -49.20
N PHE A 3 4.05 -15.88 -47.87
CA PHE A 3 3.32 -14.80 -47.14
C PHE A 3 4.27 -13.71 -46.63
N ASP A 4 5.52 -13.63 -47.15
CA ASP A 4 6.55 -12.69 -46.69
C ASP A 4 6.15 -11.22 -46.91
N LYS A 5 5.21 -10.95 -47.82
CA LYS A 5 4.65 -9.61 -48.04
C LYS A 5 3.37 -9.31 -47.31
N PHE A 6 2.95 -10.16 -46.39
CA PHE A 6 1.80 -9.92 -45.52
C PHE A 6 2.26 -9.44 -44.16
N THR A 7 1.47 -8.59 -43.54
CA THR A 7 1.69 -8.19 -42.17
C THR A 7 1.55 -9.37 -41.22
N ILE A 8 2.13 -9.30 -40.02
CA ILE A 8 2.06 -10.37 -39.02
C ILE A 8 0.59 -10.75 -38.75
N LYS A 9 -0.26 -9.73 -38.60
CA LYS A 9 -1.68 -9.91 -38.31
C LYS A 9 -2.43 -10.53 -39.50
N ALA A 10 -2.09 -10.15 -40.72
CA ALA A 10 -2.65 -10.77 -41.92
C ALA A 10 -2.19 -12.21 -42.07
N GLN A 11 -0.96 -12.56 -41.72
CA GLN A 11 -0.49 -13.95 -41.67
C GLN A 11 -1.25 -14.77 -40.60
N GLU A 12 -1.47 -14.20 -39.41
CA GLU A 12 -2.29 -14.84 -38.38
C GLU A 12 -3.73 -15.10 -38.83
N VAL A 13 -4.32 -14.16 -39.56
CA VAL A 13 -5.66 -14.34 -40.18
C VAL A 13 -5.70 -15.53 -41.11
N VAL A 14 -4.70 -15.65 -41.98
CA VAL A 14 -4.61 -16.78 -42.91
C VAL A 14 -4.34 -18.10 -42.18
N GLN A 15 -3.48 -18.09 -41.19
CA GLN A 15 -3.22 -19.26 -40.32
C GLN A 15 -4.46 -19.69 -39.56
N GLU A 16 -5.26 -18.77 -39.08
CA GLU A 16 -6.51 -19.06 -38.40
C GLU A 16 -7.57 -19.62 -39.37
N ALA A 17 -7.56 -19.15 -40.62
CA ALA A 17 -8.39 -19.76 -41.66
C ALA A 17 -8.01 -21.23 -41.92
N VAL A 18 -6.71 -21.56 -41.94
CA VAL A 18 -6.22 -22.95 -42.03
C VAL A 18 -6.66 -23.77 -40.85
N ASN A 19 -6.47 -23.23 -39.63
CA ASN A 19 -6.85 -23.90 -38.38
C ASN A 19 -8.35 -24.17 -38.32
N THR A 20 -9.18 -23.20 -38.72
CA THR A 20 -10.65 -23.33 -38.76
C THR A 20 -11.08 -24.42 -39.73
N ALA A 21 -10.50 -24.47 -40.92
CA ALA A 21 -10.78 -25.53 -41.89
C ALA A 21 -10.38 -26.90 -41.34
N GLN A 22 -9.20 -27.01 -40.72
CA GLN A 22 -8.72 -28.26 -40.10
C GLN A 22 -9.65 -28.74 -38.97
N MET A 23 -10.05 -27.87 -38.07
CA MET A 23 -10.92 -28.20 -36.94
C MET A 23 -12.28 -28.69 -37.38
N ASN A 24 -12.78 -28.18 -38.51
CA ASN A 24 -14.07 -28.61 -39.08
C ASN A 24 -13.97 -29.82 -40.02
N GLY A 25 -12.76 -30.38 -40.22
CA GLY A 25 -12.53 -31.52 -41.11
C GLY A 25 -12.69 -31.17 -42.60
N GLN A 26 -12.36 -29.95 -42.96
CA GLN A 26 -12.46 -29.43 -44.34
C GLN A 26 -11.09 -29.37 -44.98
N GLN A 27 -10.98 -29.94 -46.18
CA GLN A 27 -9.70 -29.98 -46.90
C GLN A 27 -9.46 -28.71 -47.72
N THR A 28 -10.50 -27.98 -48.08
CA THR A 28 -10.40 -26.78 -48.91
C THR A 28 -10.61 -25.54 -48.04
N ILE A 29 -9.66 -24.61 -48.10
CA ILE A 29 -9.74 -23.33 -47.39
C ILE A 29 -10.48 -22.35 -48.32
N GLU A 30 -11.73 -22.04 -48.00
CA GLU A 30 -12.59 -21.14 -48.78
C GLU A 30 -12.47 -19.68 -48.25
N PRO A 31 -12.90 -18.66 -49.03
CA PRO A 31 -12.89 -17.26 -48.57
C PRO A 31 -13.61 -17.02 -47.27
N ILE A 32 -14.60 -17.85 -46.92
CA ILE A 32 -15.34 -17.76 -45.68
C ILE A 32 -14.46 -18.09 -44.44
N HIS A 33 -13.46 -18.96 -44.58
CA HIS A 33 -12.51 -19.26 -43.52
C HIS A 33 -11.59 -18.06 -43.29
N VAL A 34 -11.20 -17.34 -44.37
CA VAL A 34 -10.42 -16.11 -44.27
C VAL A 34 -11.23 -15.00 -43.55
N LEU A 35 -12.53 -14.88 -43.87
CA LEU A 35 -13.43 -13.97 -43.16
C LEU A 35 -13.53 -14.34 -41.69
N LYS A 36 -13.66 -15.64 -41.34
CA LYS A 36 -13.63 -16.10 -39.94
C LYS A 36 -12.32 -15.74 -39.25
N GLY A 37 -11.17 -15.92 -39.93
CA GLY A 37 -9.86 -15.50 -39.45
C GLY A 37 -9.81 -14.02 -39.11
N ILE A 38 -10.37 -13.15 -39.96
CA ILE A 38 -10.45 -11.70 -39.69
C ILE A 38 -11.30 -11.42 -38.46
N LEU A 39 -12.50 -12.03 -38.36
CA LEU A 39 -13.40 -11.82 -37.23
C LEU A 39 -12.83 -12.36 -35.91
N THR A 40 -11.84 -13.26 -35.94
CA THR A 40 -11.23 -13.88 -34.77
C THR A 40 -9.93 -13.15 -34.36
N LYS A 41 -9.02 -12.93 -35.32
CA LYS A 41 -7.67 -12.40 -35.07
C LYS A 41 -7.52 -10.88 -35.27
N ALA A 42 -8.45 -10.27 -36.02
CA ALA A 42 -8.44 -8.86 -36.33
C ALA A 42 -9.77 -8.19 -35.94
N LYS A 43 -10.22 -8.49 -34.71
CA LYS A 43 -11.49 -7.95 -34.18
C LYS A 43 -11.54 -6.44 -34.14
N ASP A 44 -10.46 -5.79 -33.79
CA ASP A 44 -10.31 -4.34 -33.72
C ASP A 44 -10.63 -3.70 -35.08
N VAL A 45 -9.95 -4.16 -36.14
CA VAL A 45 -10.13 -3.64 -37.50
C VAL A 45 -11.55 -3.94 -38.02
N SER A 46 -12.01 -5.18 -37.86
CA SER A 46 -13.32 -5.59 -38.35
C SER A 46 -14.48 -4.90 -37.61
N THR A 47 -14.38 -4.76 -36.29
CA THR A 47 -15.39 -4.08 -35.47
C THR A 47 -15.50 -2.60 -35.83
N PHE A 48 -14.37 -1.91 -36.01
CA PHE A 48 -14.37 -0.49 -36.39
C PHE A 48 -15.04 -0.31 -37.79
N ILE A 49 -14.61 -1.09 -38.76
CA ILE A 49 -15.17 -1.01 -40.13
C ILE A 49 -16.67 -1.30 -40.12
N PHE A 50 -17.10 -2.38 -39.46
CA PHE A 50 -18.51 -2.74 -39.38
C PHE A 50 -19.37 -1.71 -38.61
N GLN A 51 -18.83 -1.16 -37.53
CA GLN A 51 -19.53 -0.11 -36.80
C GLN A 51 -19.73 1.15 -37.64
N LYS A 52 -18.73 1.55 -38.42
CA LYS A 52 -18.84 2.67 -39.36
C LYS A 52 -19.85 2.44 -40.48
N LEU A 53 -19.98 1.19 -40.91
CA LEU A 53 -20.97 0.76 -41.92
C LEU A 53 -22.36 0.50 -41.31
N GLY A 54 -22.53 0.59 -40.01
CA GLY A 54 -23.79 0.27 -39.31
C GLY A 54 -24.12 -1.24 -39.33
N VAL A 55 -23.12 -2.11 -39.52
CA VAL A 55 -23.25 -3.55 -39.60
C VAL A 55 -23.01 -4.19 -38.24
N ASN A 56 -23.87 -5.16 -37.89
CA ASN A 56 -23.70 -5.91 -36.62
C ASN A 56 -22.69 -7.04 -36.82
N ALA A 57 -21.45 -6.84 -36.26
CA ALA A 57 -20.34 -7.80 -36.35
C ALA A 57 -20.69 -9.19 -35.77
N ASN A 58 -21.49 -9.27 -34.70
CA ASN A 58 -21.90 -10.55 -34.11
C ASN A 58 -22.82 -11.33 -35.02
N GLN A 59 -23.71 -10.65 -35.72
CA GLN A 59 -24.63 -11.28 -36.69
C GLN A 59 -23.85 -11.85 -37.89
N VAL A 60 -22.87 -11.10 -38.41
CA VAL A 60 -21.98 -11.59 -39.48
C VAL A 60 -21.20 -12.82 -39.00
N ALA A 61 -20.65 -12.79 -37.78
CA ALA A 61 -19.91 -13.93 -37.21
C ALA A 61 -20.78 -15.18 -37.09
N MET A 62 -22.04 -15.05 -36.65
CA MET A 62 -22.97 -16.18 -36.57
C MET A 62 -23.28 -16.79 -37.97
N LEU A 63 -23.50 -15.95 -38.96
CA LEU A 63 -23.73 -16.40 -40.33
C LEU A 63 -22.51 -17.12 -40.92
N VAL A 64 -21.32 -16.59 -40.69
CA VAL A 64 -20.04 -17.20 -41.08
C VAL A 64 -19.88 -18.58 -40.45
N ASP A 65 -20.16 -18.71 -39.14
CA ASP A 65 -20.05 -20.00 -38.44
C ASP A 65 -21.07 -21.04 -38.97
N GLN A 66 -22.31 -20.63 -39.27
CA GLN A 66 -23.30 -21.50 -39.84
C GLN A 66 -22.87 -22.01 -41.23
N GLU A 67 -22.40 -21.10 -42.10
CA GLU A 67 -21.98 -21.51 -43.46
C GLU A 67 -20.72 -22.40 -43.42
N ILE A 68 -19.77 -22.18 -42.55
CA ILE A 68 -18.61 -23.08 -42.36
C ILE A 68 -19.05 -24.49 -41.95
N GLN A 69 -20.10 -24.64 -41.14
CA GLN A 69 -20.61 -25.94 -40.73
C GLN A 69 -21.27 -26.70 -41.89
N HIS A 70 -21.83 -26.00 -42.88
CA HIS A 70 -22.45 -26.56 -44.07
C HIS A 70 -21.47 -26.99 -45.16
N LEU A 71 -20.19 -26.61 -45.08
CA LEU A 71 -19.17 -26.98 -46.05
C LEU A 71 -18.85 -28.50 -45.97
N PRO A 72 -18.51 -29.16 -47.10
CA PRO A 72 -18.19 -30.59 -47.16
C PRO A 72 -17.04 -30.96 -46.26
N LYS A 73 -17.21 -32.01 -45.47
CA LYS A 73 -16.15 -32.56 -44.59
C LYS A 73 -15.50 -33.76 -45.28
N VAL A 74 -14.14 -33.75 -45.34
CA VAL A 74 -13.37 -34.82 -45.99
C VAL A 74 -12.36 -35.32 -44.98
N GLN A 75 -12.31 -36.63 -44.71
CA GLN A 75 -11.30 -37.22 -43.81
C GLN A 75 -10.00 -37.50 -44.58
N GLY A 76 -8.90 -36.95 -44.03
CA GLY A 76 -7.50 -37.29 -44.43
C GLY A 76 -6.98 -36.49 -45.62
N GLY A 77 -6.29 -35.43 -45.39
CA GLY A 77 -5.54 -34.61 -46.35
C GLY A 77 -5.07 -33.32 -45.71
N GLN A 78 -3.97 -32.76 -46.23
CA GLN A 78 -3.55 -31.42 -45.81
C GLN A 78 -4.46 -30.37 -46.42
N PRO A 79 -4.90 -29.35 -45.65
CA PRO A 79 -5.69 -28.25 -46.17
C PRO A 79 -4.95 -27.47 -47.24
N TYR A 80 -5.67 -27.12 -48.31
CA TYR A 80 -5.14 -26.25 -49.37
C TYR A 80 -6.11 -25.12 -49.69
N LEU A 81 -5.57 -24.00 -50.18
CA LEU A 81 -6.34 -22.83 -50.57
C LEU A 81 -7.18 -23.13 -51.83
N SER A 82 -8.46 -22.81 -51.80
CA SER A 82 -9.31 -22.84 -52.97
C SER A 82 -8.85 -21.81 -54.01
N ASN A 83 -9.29 -21.97 -55.25
CA ASN A 83 -9.04 -20.97 -56.28
C ASN A 83 -9.62 -19.60 -55.91
N ASP A 84 -10.78 -19.60 -55.29
CA ASP A 84 -11.42 -18.34 -54.81
C ASP A 84 -10.67 -17.71 -53.68
N ALA A 85 -10.19 -18.49 -52.71
CA ALA A 85 -9.32 -17.96 -51.63
C ALA A 85 -7.99 -17.39 -52.16
N ASN A 86 -7.38 -18.08 -53.10
CA ASN A 86 -6.20 -17.56 -53.79
C ASN A 86 -6.48 -16.26 -54.55
N SER A 87 -7.64 -16.16 -55.22
CA SER A 87 -8.08 -14.95 -55.89
C SER A 87 -8.28 -13.78 -54.94
N VAL A 88 -8.87 -14.04 -53.77
CA VAL A 88 -8.98 -13.02 -52.69
C VAL A 88 -7.64 -12.52 -52.25
N LEU A 89 -6.69 -13.40 -51.96
CA LEU A 89 -5.37 -13.00 -51.48
C LEU A 89 -4.56 -12.25 -52.57
N THR A 90 -4.70 -12.68 -53.86
CA THR A 90 -4.09 -11.97 -54.95
C THR A 90 -4.70 -10.60 -55.12
N LYS A 91 -6.01 -10.46 -55.06
CA LYS A 91 -6.70 -9.19 -55.14
C LYS A 91 -6.36 -8.27 -53.98
N ALA A 92 -6.12 -8.81 -52.77
CA ALA A 92 -5.66 -8.07 -51.64
C ALA A 92 -4.25 -7.47 -51.87
N MET A 93 -3.36 -8.24 -52.50
CA MET A 93 -2.02 -7.71 -52.90
C MET A 93 -2.12 -6.57 -53.91
N ASP A 94 -3.03 -6.67 -54.90
CA ASP A 94 -3.26 -5.58 -55.86
C ASP A 94 -3.87 -4.35 -55.18
N THR A 95 -4.79 -4.58 -54.27
CA THR A 95 -5.42 -3.50 -53.48
C THR A 95 -4.38 -2.78 -52.61
N ALA A 96 -3.47 -3.52 -51.93
CA ALA A 96 -2.40 -2.94 -51.13
C ALA A 96 -1.48 -2.08 -51.98
N LYS A 97 -1.11 -2.54 -53.18
CA LYS A 97 -0.34 -1.72 -54.13
C LYS A 97 -1.06 -0.43 -54.55
N GLN A 98 -2.39 -0.47 -54.73
CA GLN A 98 -3.19 0.72 -55.04
C GLN A 98 -3.22 1.72 -53.88
N MET A 99 -3.02 1.23 -52.68
CA MET A 99 -2.94 2.04 -51.45
C MET A 99 -1.50 2.51 -51.13
N ASP A 100 -0.55 2.22 -51.99
CA ASP A 100 0.90 2.49 -51.82
C ASP A 100 1.50 1.79 -50.60
N ASP A 101 1.01 0.61 -50.24
CA ASP A 101 1.52 -0.23 -49.17
C ASP A 101 2.61 -1.19 -49.63
N GLU A 102 3.64 -1.40 -48.83
CA GLU A 102 4.68 -2.41 -49.04
C GLU A 102 4.22 -3.80 -48.60
N PHE A 103 3.38 -3.86 -47.59
CA PHE A 103 2.86 -5.09 -47.00
C PHE A 103 1.34 -5.13 -47.10
N VAL A 104 0.80 -6.32 -47.26
CA VAL A 104 -0.65 -6.58 -47.31
C VAL A 104 -1.18 -6.68 -45.88
N SER A 105 -1.98 -5.73 -45.46
CA SER A 105 -2.69 -5.69 -44.17
C SER A 105 -4.05 -6.36 -44.22
N VAL A 106 -4.79 -6.35 -43.11
CA VAL A 106 -6.09 -7.01 -42.99
C VAL A 106 -7.17 -6.31 -43.82
N GLU A 107 -7.14 -4.98 -43.95
CA GLU A 107 -8.18 -4.21 -44.63
C GLU A 107 -8.21 -4.46 -46.15
N PRO A 108 -7.06 -4.53 -46.86
CA PRO A 108 -7.07 -5.01 -48.25
C PRO A 108 -7.68 -6.41 -48.41
N ILE A 109 -7.46 -7.33 -47.46
CA ILE A 109 -8.03 -8.67 -47.47
C ILE A 109 -9.56 -8.58 -47.32
N LEU A 110 -10.06 -7.77 -46.36
CA LEU A 110 -11.47 -7.58 -46.12
C LEU A 110 -12.18 -6.97 -47.38
N LEU A 111 -11.54 -5.99 -48.03
CA LEU A 111 -12.04 -5.39 -49.25
C LEU A 111 -12.02 -6.38 -50.41
N ALA A 112 -11.00 -7.22 -50.55
CA ALA A 112 -10.92 -8.28 -51.52
C ALA A 112 -12.03 -9.34 -51.31
N LEU A 113 -12.33 -9.71 -50.09
CA LEU A 113 -13.43 -10.60 -49.74
C LEU A 113 -14.79 -10.06 -50.17
N LEU A 114 -15.00 -8.75 -50.16
CA LEU A 114 -16.23 -8.12 -50.61
C LEU A 114 -16.31 -8.10 -52.14
N THR A 115 -15.20 -7.95 -52.85
CA THR A 115 -15.15 -7.75 -54.29
C THR A 115 -15.10 -9.05 -55.09
N VAL A 116 -14.44 -10.12 -54.58
CA VAL A 116 -14.38 -11.44 -55.18
C VAL A 116 -15.70 -12.18 -54.92
N ASN A 117 -16.36 -12.68 -55.99
CA ASN A 117 -17.63 -13.37 -55.82
C ASN A 117 -17.46 -14.69 -55.05
N SER A 118 -17.99 -14.77 -53.86
CA SER A 118 -17.87 -15.92 -52.96
C SER A 118 -19.00 -15.91 -51.93
N THR A 119 -19.14 -16.98 -51.14
CA THR A 119 -20.09 -17.03 -50.02
C THR A 119 -19.81 -15.94 -49.02
N ALA A 120 -18.55 -15.63 -48.75
CA ALA A 120 -18.13 -14.52 -47.86
C ALA A 120 -18.61 -13.16 -48.42
N SER A 121 -18.46 -12.90 -49.72
CA SER A 121 -18.92 -11.64 -50.32
C SER A 121 -20.45 -11.48 -50.28
N ARG A 122 -21.19 -12.57 -50.41
CA ARG A 122 -22.66 -12.58 -50.26
C ARG A 122 -23.05 -12.16 -48.85
N ILE A 123 -22.48 -12.82 -47.80
CA ILE A 123 -22.79 -12.49 -46.43
C ILE A 123 -22.47 -11.01 -46.11
N LEU A 124 -21.31 -10.51 -46.55
CA LEU A 124 -20.92 -9.12 -46.32
C LEU A 124 -21.88 -8.13 -47.03
N ARG A 125 -22.32 -8.42 -48.27
CA ARG A 125 -23.26 -7.57 -49.00
C ARG A 125 -24.67 -7.63 -48.41
N ASP A 126 -25.14 -8.80 -48.03
CA ASP A 126 -26.44 -9.00 -47.38
C ASP A 126 -26.48 -8.30 -45.98
N ALA A 127 -25.33 -8.20 -45.31
CA ALA A 127 -25.17 -7.43 -44.09
C ALA A 127 -25.13 -5.90 -44.31
N GLY A 128 -25.11 -5.44 -45.57
CA GLY A 128 -25.10 -4.00 -45.92
C GLY A 128 -23.72 -3.41 -46.27
N CYS A 129 -22.68 -4.25 -46.39
CA CYS A 129 -21.35 -3.76 -46.79
C CYS A 129 -21.32 -3.48 -48.29
N ASN A 130 -20.90 -2.28 -48.66
CA ASN A 130 -20.58 -1.94 -50.04
C ASN A 130 -19.15 -1.45 -50.19
N GLU A 131 -18.58 -1.55 -51.38
CA GLU A 131 -17.16 -1.23 -51.61
C GLU A 131 -16.83 0.24 -51.35
N LYS A 132 -17.71 1.16 -51.72
CA LYS A 132 -17.49 2.59 -51.58
C LYS A 132 -17.37 3.02 -50.09
N ASP A 133 -18.34 2.59 -49.31
CA ASP A 133 -18.38 2.95 -47.89
C ASP A 133 -17.28 2.19 -47.09
N MET A 134 -16.96 0.94 -47.49
CA MET A 134 -15.85 0.21 -46.90
C MET A 134 -14.49 0.89 -47.19
N ARG A 135 -14.26 1.40 -48.41
CA ARG A 135 -13.06 2.20 -48.72
C ARG A 135 -13.00 3.47 -47.91
N ALA A 136 -14.14 4.16 -47.72
CA ALA A 136 -14.20 5.34 -46.88
C ALA A 136 -13.88 5.02 -45.40
N ALA A 137 -14.43 3.94 -44.85
CA ALA A 137 -14.14 3.47 -43.50
C ALA A 137 -12.68 3.09 -43.30
N ILE A 138 -12.08 2.42 -44.30
CA ILE A 138 -10.63 2.08 -44.30
C ILE A 138 -9.77 3.34 -44.33
N GLN A 139 -10.13 4.36 -45.14
CA GLN A 139 -9.42 5.65 -45.17
C GLN A 139 -9.50 6.36 -43.83
N GLU A 140 -10.64 6.31 -43.17
CA GLU A 140 -10.84 6.90 -41.84
C GLU A 140 -10.03 6.13 -40.79
N LEU A 141 -10.03 4.79 -40.84
CA LEU A 141 -9.22 3.94 -39.94
C LEU A 141 -7.72 4.27 -40.07
N ARG A 142 -7.25 4.40 -41.29
CA ARG A 142 -5.81 4.62 -41.59
C ARG A 142 -5.35 6.07 -41.39
N GLN A 143 -6.25 7.03 -41.44
CA GLN A 143 -5.91 8.47 -41.32
C GLN A 143 -4.70 8.89 -42.20
N GLY A 144 -4.62 8.32 -43.40
CA GLY A 144 -3.52 8.58 -44.33
C GLY A 144 -2.22 7.85 -44.05
N GLN A 145 -2.18 6.88 -43.16
CA GLN A 145 -1.00 6.04 -42.91
C GLN A 145 -0.88 4.95 -43.97
N LYS A 146 0.36 4.63 -44.34
CA LYS A 146 0.71 3.55 -45.26
C LYS A 146 1.37 2.40 -44.48
N VAL A 147 1.13 1.17 -44.89
CA VAL A 147 1.71 -0.02 -44.27
C VAL A 147 3.07 -0.32 -44.88
N GLN A 148 4.13 0.12 -44.19
CA GLN A 148 5.53 -0.02 -44.66
C GLN A 148 6.33 -1.05 -43.87
N SER A 149 5.75 -1.65 -42.82
CA SER A 149 6.39 -2.69 -42.02
C SER A 149 5.46 -3.88 -41.83
N GLN A 150 6.03 -5.04 -41.46
CA GLN A 150 5.22 -6.23 -41.17
C GLN A 150 4.32 -6.07 -39.94
N SER A 151 4.63 -5.12 -39.04
CA SER A 151 3.83 -4.73 -37.85
C SER A 151 2.90 -3.54 -38.11
N GLY A 152 2.75 -3.08 -39.37
CA GLY A 152 2.02 -1.86 -39.71
C GLY A 152 0.55 -1.83 -39.28
N ASP A 153 -0.10 -2.99 -39.18
CA ASP A 153 -1.50 -3.12 -38.71
C ASP A 153 -1.67 -2.76 -37.23
N GLU A 154 -0.63 -2.86 -36.41
CA GLU A 154 -0.67 -2.51 -35.01
C GLU A 154 -0.66 -0.99 -34.77
N ASN A 155 -0.25 -0.22 -35.79
CA ASN A 155 -0.11 1.23 -35.71
C ASN A 155 -1.42 2.00 -35.87
N PHE A 156 -2.52 1.34 -36.19
CA PHE A 156 -3.83 1.98 -36.32
C PHE A 156 -4.53 2.08 -34.94
N GLN A 157 -5.07 3.25 -34.63
CA GLN A 157 -5.73 3.53 -33.34
C GLN A 157 -4.81 3.22 -32.13
N SER A 158 -3.57 3.66 -32.21
CA SER A 158 -2.58 3.41 -31.16
C SER A 158 -2.96 4.04 -29.84
N LEU A 159 -3.64 5.19 -29.86
CA LEU A 159 -4.14 5.86 -28.65
C LEU A 159 -5.16 4.99 -27.90
N ASP A 160 -6.12 4.39 -28.59
CA ASP A 160 -7.14 3.56 -27.96
C ASP A 160 -6.57 2.23 -27.44
N LYS A 161 -5.47 1.75 -28.03
CA LYS A 161 -4.78 0.52 -27.60
C LYS A 161 -3.84 0.73 -26.42
N TYR A 162 -3.13 1.84 -26.40
CA TYR A 162 -2.01 2.09 -25.48
C TYR A 162 -2.23 3.28 -24.55
N ALA A 163 -3.39 3.93 -24.59
CA ALA A 163 -3.73 5.03 -23.70
C ALA A 163 -5.20 5.00 -23.29
N LYS A 164 -5.49 5.53 -22.11
CA LYS A 164 -6.84 5.61 -21.56
C LYS A 164 -7.34 7.05 -21.65
N ASN A 165 -8.52 7.28 -22.21
CA ASN A 165 -9.13 8.59 -22.28
C ASN A 165 -9.75 8.98 -20.92
N LEU A 166 -9.06 9.85 -20.18
CA LEU A 166 -9.50 10.29 -18.85
C LEU A 166 -10.74 11.20 -18.91
N VAL A 167 -10.92 11.99 -19.99
CA VAL A 167 -12.09 12.85 -20.16
C VAL A 167 -13.36 12.00 -20.36
N GLU A 168 -13.27 10.91 -21.10
CA GLU A 168 -14.37 9.97 -21.27
C GLU A 168 -14.70 9.21 -19.99
N GLN A 169 -13.67 8.79 -19.25
CA GLN A 169 -13.83 8.19 -17.92
C GLN A 169 -14.48 9.16 -16.93
N ALA A 170 -14.09 10.44 -16.95
CA ALA A 170 -14.73 11.48 -16.15
C ALA A 170 -16.22 11.66 -16.54
N ARG A 171 -16.55 11.65 -17.83
CA ARG A 171 -17.95 11.72 -18.31
C ARG A 171 -18.78 10.52 -17.86
N SER A 172 -18.18 9.35 -17.83
CA SER A 172 -18.88 8.12 -17.41
C SER A 172 -18.92 7.95 -15.87
N GLY A 173 -18.38 8.90 -15.09
CA GLY A 173 -18.37 8.85 -13.62
C GLY A 173 -17.44 7.79 -13.02
N LYS A 174 -16.49 7.27 -13.80
CA LYS A 174 -15.57 6.21 -13.36
C LYS A 174 -14.39 6.72 -12.55
N LEU A 175 -14.09 8.05 -12.65
CA LEU A 175 -12.98 8.64 -11.90
C LEU A 175 -13.40 9.02 -10.47
N ASP A 176 -12.48 8.89 -9.54
CA ASP A 176 -12.68 9.30 -8.15
C ASP A 176 -12.75 10.82 -8.00
N PRO A 177 -13.52 11.36 -7.05
CA PRO A 177 -13.54 12.78 -6.78
C PRO A 177 -12.18 13.26 -6.28
N VAL A 178 -11.66 14.32 -6.87
CA VAL A 178 -10.39 14.93 -6.48
C VAL A 178 -10.64 16.10 -5.55
N ILE A 179 -10.03 16.05 -4.38
CA ILE A 179 -10.24 16.98 -3.27
C ILE A 179 -8.89 17.53 -2.81
N GLY A 180 -8.86 18.84 -2.51
CA GLY A 180 -7.70 19.48 -1.88
C GLY A 180 -6.47 19.66 -2.79
N ARG A 181 -6.66 19.59 -4.12
CA ARG A 181 -5.59 19.79 -5.13
C ARG A 181 -5.86 20.94 -6.10
N ASP A 182 -6.64 21.90 -5.65
CA ASP A 182 -7.08 23.02 -6.50
C ASP A 182 -5.95 23.94 -6.96
N GLU A 183 -4.94 24.13 -6.11
CA GLU A 183 -3.79 25.00 -6.43
C GLU A 183 -2.90 24.35 -7.49
N GLU A 184 -2.60 23.06 -7.33
CA GLU A 184 -1.78 22.31 -8.28
C GLU A 184 -2.49 22.18 -9.62
N ILE A 185 -3.81 21.88 -9.64
CA ILE A 185 -4.60 21.83 -10.88
C ILE A 185 -4.62 23.20 -11.54
N ARG A 186 -4.82 24.27 -10.80
CA ARG A 186 -4.76 25.65 -11.33
C ARG A 186 -3.39 25.95 -11.93
N ARG A 187 -2.32 25.51 -11.28
CA ARG A 187 -0.96 25.69 -11.79
C ARG A 187 -0.72 24.92 -13.08
N VAL A 188 -1.20 23.66 -13.14
CA VAL A 188 -1.17 22.86 -14.38
C VAL A 188 -1.91 23.55 -15.52
N LEU A 189 -3.12 24.06 -15.27
CA LEU A 189 -3.90 24.82 -16.26
C LEU A 189 -3.18 26.07 -16.75
N GLN A 190 -2.54 26.82 -15.85
CA GLN A 190 -1.73 27.99 -16.21
C GLN A 190 -0.56 27.61 -17.14
N ILE A 191 0.14 26.50 -16.83
CA ILE A 191 1.27 26.05 -17.62
C ILE A 191 0.81 25.57 -19.00
N LEU A 192 -0.26 24.77 -19.08
CA LEU A 192 -0.83 24.29 -20.34
C LEU A 192 -1.30 25.43 -21.26
N SER A 193 -1.68 26.58 -20.68
CA SER A 193 -2.10 27.76 -21.43
C SER A 193 -0.96 28.67 -21.91
N ARG A 194 0.31 28.36 -21.53
CA ARG A 194 1.47 29.16 -21.95
C ARG A 194 1.82 28.91 -23.42
N ARG A 195 2.46 29.91 -24.04
CA ARG A 195 2.96 29.79 -25.43
C ARG A 195 4.19 28.88 -25.53
N THR A 196 5.07 28.92 -24.54
CA THR A 196 6.31 28.14 -24.46
C THR A 196 6.42 27.53 -23.07
N LYS A 197 7.17 26.44 -22.90
CA LYS A 197 7.27 25.67 -21.64
C LYS A 197 5.87 25.30 -21.11
N ASN A 198 5.05 24.81 -21.99
CA ASN A 198 3.62 24.52 -21.77
C ASN A 198 3.37 23.07 -21.37
N ASN A 199 4.40 22.32 -21.06
CA ASN A 199 4.32 20.95 -20.55
C ASN A 199 4.59 20.95 -19.03
N PRO A 200 3.60 20.73 -18.15
CA PRO A 200 3.83 20.58 -16.73
C PRO A 200 4.47 19.22 -16.43
N ILE A 201 5.37 19.19 -15.45
CA ILE A 201 5.85 17.96 -14.83
C ILE A 201 5.56 18.00 -13.34
N LEU A 202 4.75 17.03 -12.88
CA LEU A 202 4.37 16.85 -11.49
C LEU A 202 5.50 16.12 -10.76
N ILE A 203 6.05 16.76 -9.74
CA ILE A 203 7.16 16.22 -8.95
C ILE A 203 6.71 16.05 -7.53
N GLY A 204 6.75 14.82 -7.03
CA GLY A 204 6.38 14.51 -5.66
C GLY A 204 6.70 13.06 -5.32
N GLU A 205 6.69 12.74 -4.05
CA GLU A 205 6.92 11.38 -3.58
C GLU A 205 5.81 10.41 -4.03
N PRO A 206 6.06 9.09 -4.07
CA PRO A 206 5.01 8.12 -4.37
C PRO A 206 3.83 8.24 -3.39
N GLY A 207 2.60 8.15 -3.90
CA GLY A 207 1.41 8.22 -3.03
C GLY A 207 0.93 9.63 -2.66
N THR A 208 1.59 10.72 -3.14
CA THR A 208 1.14 12.10 -2.88
C THR A 208 -0.03 12.55 -3.76
N GLY A 209 -0.53 11.71 -4.67
CA GLY A 209 -1.70 12.02 -5.50
C GLY A 209 -1.41 12.74 -6.82
N LYS A 210 -0.24 12.53 -7.43
CA LYS A 210 0.13 13.12 -8.73
C LYS A 210 -0.88 12.77 -9.83
N THR A 211 -1.29 11.51 -9.91
CA THR A 211 -2.27 11.02 -10.89
C THR A 211 -3.65 11.62 -10.65
N ALA A 212 -4.05 11.76 -9.38
CA ALA A 212 -5.33 12.41 -9.01
C ALA A 212 -5.44 13.86 -9.51
N ILE A 213 -4.35 14.62 -9.53
CA ILE A 213 -4.33 15.99 -10.10
C ILE A 213 -4.74 15.98 -11.57
N VAL A 214 -4.27 14.99 -12.34
CA VAL A 214 -4.58 14.85 -13.76
C VAL A 214 -6.03 14.38 -13.97
N GLU A 215 -6.51 13.50 -13.12
CA GLU A 215 -7.91 13.09 -13.10
C GLU A 215 -8.85 14.27 -12.74
N GLY A 216 -8.47 15.08 -11.76
CA GLY A 216 -9.16 16.32 -11.43
C GLY A 216 -9.19 17.32 -12.58
N LEU A 217 -8.10 17.42 -13.34
CA LEU A 217 -8.08 18.21 -14.57
C LEU A 217 -9.09 17.69 -15.60
N ALA A 218 -9.18 16.35 -15.80
CA ALA A 218 -10.16 15.75 -16.69
C ALA A 218 -11.61 16.06 -16.25
N GLN A 219 -11.89 16.00 -14.94
CA GLN A 219 -13.18 16.36 -14.38
C GLN A 219 -13.54 17.84 -14.61
N ARG A 220 -12.56 18.75 -14.46
CA ARG A 220 -12.78 20.18 -14.74
C ARG A 220 -13.01 20.46 -16.23
N ILE A 221 -12.34 19.74 -17.12
CA ILE A 221 -12.59 19.82 -18.58
C ILE A 221 -14.04 19.43 -18.87
N VAL A 222 -14.54 18.34 -18.31
CA VAL A 222 -15.92 17.86 -18.49
C VAL A 222 -16.95 18.87 -17.96
N ARG A 223 -16.66 19.52 -16.81
CA ARG A 223 -17.52 20.55 -16.21
C ARG A 223 -17.44 21.91 -16.94
N GLY A 224 -16.45 22.07 -17.83
CA GLY A 224 -16.20 23.35 -18.49
C GLY A 224 -15.51 24.41 -17.61
N ASP A 225 -15.00 24.00 -16.42
CA ASP A 225 -14.29 24.84 -15.47
C ASP A 225 -12.79 24.92 -15.81
N VAL A 226 -12.51 25.30 -17.05
CA VAL A 226 -11.17 25.46 -17.60
C VAL A 226 -11.12 26.65 -18.56
N PRO A 227 -9.95 27.24 -18.83
CA PRO A 227 -9.79 28.28 -19.86
C PRO A 227 -10.33 27.81 -21.23
N GLU A 228 -10.86 28.76 -22.02
CA GLU A 228 -11.52 28.49 -23.31
C GLU A 228 -10.70 27.60 -24.26
N ASN A 229 -9.39 27.82 -24.30
CA ASN A 229 -8.46 27.03 -25.12
C ASN A 229 -8.25 25.57 -24.66
N LEU A 230 -8.83 25.17 -23.52
CA LEU A 230 -8.70 23.80 -22.97
C LEU A 230 -10.04 23.04 -22.91
N LYS A 231 -11.19 23.71 -23.20
CA LYS A 231 -12.52 23.09 -23.12
C LYS A 231 -12.71 21.89 -24.04
N ASP A 232 -12.16 21.98 -25.27
CA ASP A 232 -12.31 20.93 -26.27
C ASP A 232 -11.12 19.93 -26.30
N LYS A 233 -10.26 19.99 -25.27
CA LYS A 233 -9.12 19.08 -25.23
C LYS A 233 -9.52 17.71 -24.70
N GLN A 234 -8.85 16.69 -25.24
CA GLN A 234 -8.90 15.32 -24.75
C GLN A 234 -7.63 15.03 -23.96
N LEU A 235 -7.77 14.36 -22.84
CA LEU A 235 -6.66 13.99 -21.96
C LEU A 235 -6.54 12.47 -21.94
N TYR A 236 -5.40 11.98 -22.43
CA TYR A 236 -5.10 10.55 -22.50
C TYR A 236 -3.98 10.20 -21.53
N SER A 237 -4.15 9.15 -20.74
CA SER A 237 -3.10 8.58 -19.89
C SER A 237 -2.42 7.43 -20.63
N LEU A 238 -1.13 7.55 -20.87
CA LEU A 238 -0.31 6.53 -21.54
C LEU A 238 -0.13 5.32 -20.63
N ASP A 239 -0.46 4.14 -21.11
CA ASP A 239 -0.26 2.87 -20.41
C ASP A 239 1.08 2.24 -20.81
N MET A 240 2.10 2.44 -19.98
CA MET A 240 3.45 1.91 -20.20
C MET A 240 3.46 0.38 -20.21
N GLY A 241 2.62 -0.25 -19.39
CA GLY A 241 2.48 -1.70 -19.34
C GLY A 241 1.97 -2.26 -20.68
N ALA A 242 0.94 -1.63 -21.24
CA ALA A 242 0.37 -2.03 -22.54
C ALA A 242 1.38 -1.84 -23.70
N LEU A 243 2.21 -0.80 -23.66
CA LEU A 243 3.24 -0.57 -24.67
C LEU A 243 4.33 -1.65 -24.68
N VAL A 244 4.71 -2.16 -23.50
CA VAL A 244 5.77 -3.16 -23.33
C VAL A 244 5.23 -4.58 -23.46
N ALA A 245 3.98 -4.81 -23.08
CA ALA A 245 3.37 -6.14 -23.08
C ALA A 245 3.40 -6.76 -24.49
N GLY A 246 3.96 -7.97 -24.62
CA GLY A 246 4.05 -8.72 -25.87
C GLY A 246 5.09 -8.21 -26.87
N ALA A 247 5.82 -7.14 -26.58
CA ALA A 247 6.93 -6.69 -27.43
C ALA A 247 8.10 -7.68 -27.30
N LYS A 248 8.40 -8.42 -28.36
CA LYS A 248 9.50 -9.40 -28.38
C LYS A 248 10.86 -8.75 -28.60
N TYR A 249 10.90 -7.58 -29.21
CA TYR A 249 12.11 -6.85 -29.55
C TYR A 249 11.96 -5.36 -29.21
N LYS A 250 13.09 -4.72 -28.93
CA LYS A 250 13.19 -3.28 -28.61
C LYS A 250 12.52 -2.38 -29.66
N GLY A 251 12.63 -2.73 -30.93
CA GLY A 251 12.05 -1.97 -32.04
C GLY A 251 10.52 -1.90 -32.03
N GLU A 252 9.83 -2.93 -31.54
CA GLU A 252 8.36 -2.96 -31.46
C GLU A 252 7.83 -1.93 -30.47
N PHE A 253 8.45 -1.81 -29.31
CA PHE A 253 8.08 -0.77 -28.32
C PHE A 253 8.28 0.64 -28.89
N GLU A 254 9.44 0.86 -29.56
CA GLU A 254 9.75 2.16 -30.16
C GLU A 254 8.75 2.51 -31.28
N GLU A 255 8.34 1.56 -32.10
CA GLU A 255 7.30 1.73 -33.14
C GLU A 255 5.93 2.06 -32.51
N ARG A 256 5.50 1.34 -31.47
CA ARG A 256 4.25 1.59 -30.76
C ARG A 256 4.21 2.99 -30.16
N LEU A 257 5.27 3.38 -29.44
CA LEU A 257 5.38 4.72 -28.85
C LEU A 257 5.40 5.80 -29.93
N LYS A 258 6.16 5.61 -31.01
CA LYS A 258 6.20 6.53 -32.17
C LYS A 258 4.83 6.67 -32.83
N SER A 259 4.08 5.58 -32.95
CA SER A 259 2.72 5.59 -33.49
C SER A 259 1.78 6.42 -32.61
N VAL A 260 1.78 6.23 -31.30
CA VAL A 260 1.01 7.04 -30.32
C VAL A 260 1.35 8.54 -30.47
N ILE A 261 2.65 8.87 -30.50
CA ILE A 261 3.10 10.25 -30.60
C ILE A 261 2.68 10.87 -31.93
N ASN A 262 2.77 10.13 -33.04
CA ASN A 262 2.32 10.59 -34.34
C ASN A 262 0.83 10.87 -34.36
N GLU A 263 0.01 10.05 -33.72
CA GLU A 263 -1.43 10.23 -33.61
C GLU A 263 -1.78 11.46 -32.77
N VAL A 264 -1.08 11.66 -31.63
CA VAL A 264 -1.22 12.87 -30.80
C VAL A 264 -0.80 14.14 -31.58
N THR A 265 0.30 14.08 -32.30
CA THR A 265 0.82 15.21 -33.08
C THR A 265 -0.14 15.60 -34.22
N LYS A 266 -0.72 14.62 -34.90
CA LYS A 266 -1.74 14.86 -35.96
C LYS A 266 -3.02 15.49 -35.44
N SER A 267 -3.31 15.39 -34.12
CA SER A 267 -4.47 16.02 -33.52
C SER A 267 -4.37 17.56 -33.43
N GLU A 268 -3.27 18.16 -33.88
CA GLU A 268 -3.01 19.60 -33.84
C GLU A 268 -3.22 20.22 -32.43
N GLY A 269 -2.76 19.48 -31.42
CA GLY A 269 -2.81 19.90 -30.02
C GLY A 269 -4.19 19.78 -29.36
N ARG A 270 -5.14 19.05 -29.96
CA ARG A 270 -6.40 18.69 -29.31
C ARG A 270 -6.23 17.65 -28.20
N ILE A 271 -5.17 16.85 -28.28
CA ILE A 271 -4.84 15.80 -27.33
C ILE A 271 -3.72 16.24 -26.41
N ILE A 272 -3.89 16.03 -25.11
CA ILE A 272 -2.86 16.17 -24.08
C ILE A 272 -2.54 14.78 -23.59
N LEU A 273 -1.27 14.40 -23.60
CA LEU A 273 -0.81 13.08 -23.19
C LEU A 273 -0.28 13.14 -21.75
N PHE A 274 -0.88 12.40 -20.83
CA PHE A 274 -0.35 12.19 -19.50
C PHE A 274 0.58 10.98 -19.52
N ILE A 275 1.79 11.14 -18.96
CA ILE A 275 2.80 10.10 -18.85
C ILE A 275 3.19 9.99 -17.39
N ASP A 276 2.68 8.97 -16.73
CA ASP A 276 3.11 8.66 -15.39
C ASP A 276 4.49 8.00 -15.41
N GLU A 277 5.25 8.19 -14.34
CA GLU A 277 6.64 7.72 -14.26
C GLU A 277 7.47 8.06 -15.53
N ILE A 278 7.33 9.30 -16.03
CA ILE A 278 7.95 9.74 -17.30
C ILE A 278 9.46 9.51 -17.36
N HIS A 279 10.12 9.37 -16.22
CA HIS A 279 11.54 9.04 -16.10
C HIS A 279 11.89 7.68 -16.72
N THR A 280 10.93 6.74 -16.77
CA THR A 280 11.11 5.42 -17.38
C THR A 280 11.39 5.53 -18.89
N LEU A 281 10.81 6.54 -19.54
CA LEU A 281 11.06 6.84 -20.95
C LEU A 281 12.36 7.60 -21.18
N VAL A 282 12.88 8.33 -20.20
CA VAL A 282 14.05 9.20 -20.30
C VAL A 282 15.32 8.52 -19.79
N GLY A 283 15.19 7.69 -18.75
CA GLY A 283 16.33 7.14 -18.01
C GLY A 283 16.80 5.76 -18.43
N ALA A 284 16.11 5.11 -19.32
CA ALA A 284 16.41 3.75 -19.73
C ALA A 284 17.70 3.57 -20.58
N GLY A 285 18.49 4.64 -20.77
CA GLY A 285 19.67 4.67 -21.63
C GLY A 285 21.03 4.30 -21.01
N GLY A 286 21.08 3.77 -19.79
CA GLY A 286 22.34 3.55 -19.05
C GLY A 286 22.96 2.15 -19.12
N GLY A 287 22.37 1.16 -19.79
CA GLY A 287 22.90 -0.19 -19.98
C GLY A 287 22.81 -0.65 -21.43
N GLU A 288 23.66 -1.58 -21.84
CA GLU A 288 23.55 -2.25 -23.14
C GLU A 288 22.17 -2.89 -23.30
N GLY A 289 21.25 -2.23 -24.00
CA GLY A 289 19.88 -2.69 -24.24
C GLY A 289 18.76 -1.80 -23.68
N ALA A 290 19.06 -0.69 -23.01
CA ALA A 290 18.07 0.21 -22.44
C ALA A 290 17.36 1.07 -23.51
N MET A 291 16.05 1.29 -23.30
CA MET A 291 15.15 2.01 -24.22
C MET A 291 15.47 3.51 -24.22
N ASP A 292 15.87 4.07 -25.34
CA ASP A 292 16.04 5.52 -25.49
C ASP A 292 14.79 6.16 -26.13
N ALA A 293 13.66 6.01 -25.44
CA ALA A 293 12.40 6.62 -25.86
C ALA A 293 12.43 8.15 -25.80
N ALA A 294 13.40 8.73 -25.07
CA ALA A 294 13.62 10.17 -25.02
C ALA A 294 13.88 10.76 -26.39
N ASN A 295 14.61 10.04 -27.25
CA ASN A 295 14.93 10.52 -28.62
C ASN A 295 13.68 10.57 -29.52
N ILE A 296 12.63 9.84 -29.19
CA ILE A 296 11.34 9.90 -29.90
C ILE A 296 10.52 11.10 -29.44
N LEU A 297 10.52 11.38 -28.12
CA LEU A 297 9.75 12.49 -27.53
C LEU A 297 10.37 13.85 -27.79
N LYS A 298 11.70 13.97 -27.73
CA LYS A 298 12.43 15.24 -27.87
C LYS A 298 12.08 16.07 -29.12
N PRO A 299 12.01 15.48 -30.34
CA PRO A 299 11.67 16.25 -31.54
C PRO A 299 10.24 16.84 -31.49
N ALA A 300 9.25 16.04 -31.05
CA ALA A 300 7.85 16.48 -30.97
C ALA A 300 7.65 17.56 -29.88
N LEU A 301 8.30 17.41 -28.72
CA LEU A 301 8.32 18.41 -27.65
C LEU A 301 9.06 19.69 -28.09
N ALA A 302 10.16 19.53 -28.86
CA ALA A 302 10.96 20.67 -29.34
C ALA A 302 10.17 21.55 -30.30
N ARG A 303 9.41 20.95 -31.22
CA ARG A 303 8.56 21.68 -32.17
C ARG A 303 7.25 22.18 -31.55
N GLY A 304 6.93 21.78 -30.30
CA GLY A 304 5.66 22.15 -29.64
C GLY A 304 4.43 21.43 -30.19
N GLU A 305 4.66 20.35 -30.93
CA GLU A 305 3.63 19.53 -31.56
C GLU A 305 2.99 18.58 -30.54
N LEU A 306 3.78 18.15 -29.53
CA LEU A 306 3.31 17.30 -28.43
C LEU A 306 3.03 18.15 -27.20
N ARG A 307 1.84 18.02 -26.65
CA ARG A 307 1.48 18.52 -25.31
C ARG A 307 1.45 17.34 -24.34
N ALA A 308 2.26 17.42 -23.31
CA ALA A 308 2.38 16.34 -22.33
C ALA A 308 2.36 16.87 -20.91
N ILE A 309 1.78 16.08 -20.02
CA ILE A 309 1.88 16.21 -18.56
C ILE A 309 2.74 15.03 -18.11
N GLY A 310 3.87 15.29 -17.47
CA GLY A 310 4.70 14.25 -16.87
C GLY A 310 4.44 14.12 -15.38
N ALA A 311 4.66 12.94 -14.79
CA ALA A 311 4.74 12.73 -13.36
C ALA A 311 5.99 11.94 -13.02
N THR A 312 6.68 12.30 -11.92
CA THR A 312 7.92 11.63 -11.47
C THR A 312 8.21 11.98 -10.01
N THR A 313 9.18 11.32 -9.41
CA THR A 313 9.70 11.70 -8.08
C THR A 313 10.81 12.75 -8.19
N LEU A 314 11.14 13.41 -7.07
CA LEU A 314 12.20 14.42 -7.05
C LEU A 314 13.56 13.81 -7.40
N ASN A 315 13.88 12.65 -6.85
CA ASN A 315 15.15 11.97 -7.11
C ASN A 315 15.32 11.60 -8.59
N GLU A 316 14.28 11.11 -9.22
CA GLU A 316 14.26 10.72 -10.62
C GLU A 316 14.30 11.95 -11.55
N TYR A 317 13.61 13.03 -11.17
CA TYR A 317 13.69 14.30 -11.88
C TYR A 317 15.12 14.82 -11.91
N GLN A 318 15.80 14.87 -10.77
CA GLN A 318 17.21 15.30 -10.67
C GLN A 318 18.15 14.38 -11.45
N LYS A 319 17.92 13.08 -11.40
CA LYS A 319 18.77 12.09 -12.04
C LYS A 319 18.66 12.10 -13.56
N TYR A 320 17.47 12.29 -14.12
CA TYR A 320 17.18 12.10 -15.54
C TYR A 320 16.80 13.37 -16.28
N PHE A 321 16.05 14.31 -15.67
CA PHE A 321 15.56 15.51 -16.32
C PHE A 321 16.51 16.71 -16.20
N GLU A 322 17.06 16.97 -15.03
CA GLU A 322 17.99 18.10 -14.84
C GLU A 322 19.28 17.94 -15.62
N LYS A 323 19.71 16.71 -15.88
CA LYS A 323 20.89 16.40 -16.70
C LYS A 323 20.63 16.61 -18.19
N ASP A 324 19.39 16.51 -18.64
CA ASP A 324 19.00 16.72 -20.03
C ASP A 324 18.44 18.13 -20.25
N LYS A 325 19.29 19.07 -20.61
CA LYS A 325 18.91 20.48 -20.82
C LYS A 325 17.86 20.68 -21.92
N ALA A 326 17.65 19.72 -22.79
CA ALA A 326 16.65 19.81 -23.84
C ALA A 326 15.24 19.55 -23.27
N LEU A 327 15.11 18.59 -22.37
CA LEU A 327 13.87 18.30 -21.66
C LEU A 327 13.58 19.34 -20.58
N GLU A 328 14.55 19.74 -19.78
CA GLU A 328 14.43 20.77 -18.74
C GLU A 328 13.83 22.08 -19.28
N ARG A 329 14.23 22.48 -20.48
CA ARG A 329 13.71 23.68 -21.14
C ARG A 329 12.29 23.56 -21.66
N ARG A 330 11.73 22.37 -21.72
CA ARG A 330 10.39 22.10 -22.29
C ARG A 330 9.33 21.82 -21.22
N PHE A 331 9.76 21.31 -20.08
CA PHE A 331 8.89 21.07 -18.95
C PHE A 331 8.95 22.19 -17.91
N GLN A 332 7.83 22.43 -17.25
CA GLN A 332 7.71 23.34 -16.11
C GLN A 332 7.29 22.53 -14.87
N THR A 333 8.08 22.62 -13.83
CA THR A 333 7.86 21.87 -12.60
C THR A 333 6.64 22.35 -11.82
N VAL A 334 5.90 21.40 -11.27
CA VAL A 334 4.82 21.60 -10.31
C VAL A 334 5.11 20.64 -9.16
N MET A 335 5.43 21.21 -7.99
CA MET A 335 5.64 20.40 -6.78
C MET A 335 4.31 19.88 -6.27
N VAL A 336 4.30 18.62 -5.86
CA VAL A 336 3.14 17.94 -5.29
C VAL A 336 3.57 17.39 -3.94
N ASP A 337 3.38 18.22 -2.93
CA ASP A 337 3.74 17.89 -1.56
C ASP A 337 2.71 16.99 -0.90
N GLU A 338 3.12 16.32 0.17
CA GLU A 338 2.23 15.56 1.03
C GLU A 338 1.17 16.51 1.62
N PRO A 339 -0.14 16.16 1.57
CA PRO A 339 -1.18 17.00 2.15
C PRO A 339 -1.03 17.04 3.67
N ASP A 340 -1.43 18.16 4.27
CA ASP A 340 -1.54 18.27 5.73
C ASP A 340 -2.66 17.37 6.28
N GLU A 341 -2.67 17.16 7.61
CA GLU A 341 -3.63 16.29 8.30
C GLU A 341 -5.09 16.62 7.93
N LEU A 342 -5.46 17.90 7.94
CA LEU A 342 -6.83 18.35 7.68
C LEU A 342 -7.24 18.12 6.22
N SER A 343 -6.34 18.39 5.29
CA SER A 343 -6.56 18.12 3.86
C SER A 343 -6.66 16.63 3.59
N ALA A 344 -5.81 15.79 4.22
CA ALA A 344 -5.87 14.35 4.10
C ALA A 344 -7.19 13.76 4.63
N ILE A 345 -7.68 14.23 5.79
CA ILE A 345 -8.99 13.84 6.32
C ILE A 345 -10.12 14.22 5.34
N SER A 346 -10.04 15.40 4.76
CA SER A 346 -11.03 15.87 3.77
C SER A 346 -11.03 15.00 2.51
N ILE A 347 -9.85 14.53 2.07
CA ILE A 347 -9.71 13.60 0.95
C ILE A 347 -10.37 12.26 1.28
N LEU A 348 -10.09 11.68 2.45
CA LEU A 348 -10.69 10.41 2.86
C LEU A 348 -12.21 10.51 2.97
N ARG A 349 -12.73 11.62 3.55
CA ARG A 349 -14.18 11.88 3.61
C ARG A 349 -14.84 11.91 2.24
N GLY A 350 -14.15 12.48 1.26
CA GLY A 350 -14.67 12.52 -0.10
C GLY A 350 -14.60 11.20 -0.86
N LEU A 351 -13.66 10.33 -0.51
CA LEU A 351 -13.53 8.99 -1.08
C LEU A 351 -14.41 7.96 -0.36
N LYS A 352 -14.79 8.24 0.89
CA LYS A 352 -15.50 7.35 1.80
C LYS A 352 -16.67 6.62 1.13
N GLU A 353 -17.59 7.34 0.48
CA GLU A 353 -18.81 6.78 -0.14
C GLU A 353 -18.47 5.71 -1.19
N ARG A 354 -17.39 5.90 -1.97
CA ARG A 354 -16.95 4.91 -2.97
C ARG A 354 -16.41 3.64 -2.36
N TYR A 355 -15.62 3.74 -1.29
CA TYR A 355 -15.10 2.58 -0.57
C TYR A 355 -16.22 1.84 0.18
N GLU A 356 -17.17 2.57 0.78
CA GLU A 356 -18.38 2.01 1.38
C GLU A 356 -19.17 1.17 0.38
N ASN A 357 -19.36 1.70 -0.84
CA ASN A 357 -20.08 1.01 -1.91
C ASN A 357 -19.31 -0.20 -2.45
N HIS A 358 -17.99 -0.08 -2.60
CA HIS A 358 -17.15 -1.17 -3.09
C HIS A 358 -17.13 -2.36 -2.11
N HIS A 359 -16.88 -2.09 -0.84
CA HIS A 359 -16.79 -3.12 0.19
C HIS A 359 -18.14 -3.49 0.82
N LYS A 360 -19.19 -2.71 0.54
CA LYS A 360 -20.52 -2.86 1.12
C LYS A 360 -20.51 -2.81 2.65
N VAL A 361 -19.73 -1.91 3.20
CA VAL A 361 -19.61 -1.62 4.63
C VAL A 361 -19.76 -0.13 4.85
N ARG A 362 -20.07 0.28 6.08
CA ARG A 362 -20.08 1.69 6.46
C ARG A 362 -18.73 2.04 7.12
N ILE A 363 -18.21 3.22 6.83
CA ILE A 363 -16.97 3.72 7.41
C ILE A 363 -17.33 4.89 8.33
N GLN A 364 -17.00 4.82 9.62
CA GLN A 364 -17.23 5.93 10.53
C GLN A 364 -16.28 7.10 10.24
N ASP A 365 -16.68 8.32 10.59
CA ASP A 365 -15.83 9.50 10.42
C ASP A 365 -14.57 9.40 11.28
N ASP A 366 -14.70 8.85 12.49
CA ASP A 366 -13.58 8.59 13.39
C ASP A 366 -12.56 7.62 12.79
N ALA A 367 -13.00 6.67 11.96
CA ALA A 367 -12.09 5.77 11.24
C ALA A 367 -11.26 6.54 10.20
N CYS A 368 -11.86 7.50 9.45
CA CYS A 368 -11.12 8.35 8.52
C CYS A 368 -10.08 9.21 9.25
N ILE A 369 -10.46 9.81 10.38
CA ILE A 369 -9.55 10.60 11.22
C ILE A 369 -8.43 9.71 11.76
N ALA A 370 -8.77 8.53 12.26
CA ALA A 370 -7.80 7.57 12.78
C ALA A 370 -6.83 7.11 11.68
N ALA A 371 -7.32 6.83 10.46
CA ALA A 371 -6.48 6.41 9.34
C ALA A 371 -5.40 7.45 9.01
N VAL A 372 -5.75 8.73 9.00
CA VAL A 372 -4.78 9.81 8.76
C VAL A 372 -3.79 9.92 9.93
N LYS A 373 -4.30 10.08 11.16
CA LYS A 373 -3.45 10.32 12.35
C LYS A 373 -2.52 9.14 12.65
N LEU A 374 -3.04 7.92 12.58
CA LEU A 374 -2.24 6.73 12.86
C LEU A 374 -1.23 6.45 11.76
N SER A 375 -1.60 6.66 10.48
CA SER A 375 -0.65 6.50 9.39
C SER A 375 0.46 7.54 9.42
N GLU A 376 0.16 8.79 9.73
CA GLU A 376 1.19 9.84 9.87
C GLU A 376 2.16 9.52 10.99
N ARG A 377 1.64 9.03 12.12
CA ARG A 377 2.43 8.75 13.32
C ARG A 377 3.24 7.47 13.22
N TYR A 378 2.69 6.39 12.66
CA TYR A 378 3.26 5.04 12.73
C TYR A 378 3.82 4.52 11.41
N ILE A 379 3.44 5.09 10.26
CA ILE A 379 3.89 4.67 8.94
C ILE A 379 4.73 5.78 8.32
N SER A 380 6.05 5.65 8.45
CA SER A 380 7.02 6.69 8.03
C SER A 380 7.63 6.45 6.64
N ASP A 381 7.44 5.28 6.05
CA ASP A 381 7.99 4.88 4.76
C ASP A 381 7.05 5.12 3.58
N ARG A 382 5.86 5.63 3.85
CA ARG A 382 4.83 5.99 2.87
C ARG A 382 4.28 7.38 3.14
N PHE A 383 3.63 7.97 2.14
CA PHE A 383 3.14 9.35 2.16
C PHE A 383 1.62 9.44 2.15
N LEU A 384 1.08 10.51 2.75
CA LEU A 384 -0.33 10.86 2.65
C LEU A 384 -0.66 11.38 1.23
N PRO A 385 -1.89 11.16 0.73
CA PRO A 385 -3.02 10.49 1.38
C PRO A 385 -3.02 8.96 1.21
N ASP A 386 -2.17 8.41 0.37
CA ASP A 386 -2.18 7.00 -0.09
C ASP A 386 -2.14 6.02 1.08
N LYS A 387 -1.20 6.19 2.03
CA LYS A 387 -1.11 5.32 3.21
C LYS A 387 -2.38 5.29 4.06
N ALA A 388 -3.10 6.41 4.16
CA ALA A 388 -4.34 6.48 4.92
C ALA A 388 -5.53 5.88 4.15
N ILE A 389 -5.54 6.04 2.83
CA ILE A 389 -6.51 5.39 1.93
C ILE A 389 -6.36 3.88 1.98
N ASP A 390 -5.12 3.36 1.89
CA ASP A 390 -4.83 1.93 1.99
C ASP A 390 -5.30 1.33 3.32
N LEU A 391 -5.10 2.04 4.45
CA LEU A 391 -5.60 1.59 5.75
C LEU A 391 -7.13 1.49 5.78
N MET A 392 -7.80 2.48 5.23
CA MET A 392 -9.26 2.50 5.13
C MET A 392 -9.76 1.37 4.24
N ASP A 393 -9.11 1.14 3.11
CA ASP A 393 -9.43 0.08 2.15
C ASP A 393 -9.24 -1.31 2.78
N GLU A 394 -8.09 -1.57 3.43
CA GLU A 394 -7.82 -2.85 4.08
C GLU A 394 -8.75 -3.12 5.26
N ALA A 395 -9.05 -2.11 6.09
CA ALA A 395 -10.00 -2.26 7.19
C ALA A 395 -11.41 -2.57 6.67
N ALA A 396 -11.84 -1.91 5.61
CA ALA A 396 -13.12 -2.17 4.96
C ALA A 396 -13.17 -3.57 4.30
N ALA A 397 -12.09 -3.98 3.65
CA ALA A 397 -11.95 -5.32 3.07
C ALA A 397 -11.99 -6.41 4.14
N LYS A 398 -11.30 -6.19 5.28
CA LYS A 398 -11.30 -7.10 6.42
C LYS A 398 -12.71 -7.27 6.98
N LEU A 399 -13.40 -6.17 7.26
CA LEU A 399 -14.76 -6.18 7.80
C LEU A 399 -15.74 -6.89 6.85
N ARG A 400 -15.61 -6.65 5.53
CA ARG A 400 -16.37 -7.39 4.52
C ARG A 400 -16.12 -8.88 4.60
N MET A 401 -14.85 -9.30 4.71
CA MET A 401 -14.49 -10.71 4.83
C MET A 401 -15.07 -11.34 6.11
N GLU A 402 -14.99 -10.63 7.25
CA GLU A 402 -15.59 -11.07 8.52
C GLU A 402 -17.11 -11.21 8.43
N ARG A 403 -17.79 -10.27 7.80
CA ARG A 403 -19.24 -10.32 7.56
C ARG A 403 -19.66 -11.49 6.67
N ASP A 404 -18.88 -11.76 5.61
CA ASP A 404 -19.17 -12.82 4.66
C ASP A 404 -18.78 -14.21 5.21
N SER A 405 -17.91 -14.26 6.22
CA SER A 405 -17.47 -15.46 6.93
C SER A 405 -18.41 -15.85 8.08
N VAL A 406 -18.24 -17.06 8.55
CA VAL A 406 -18.92 -17.55 9.75
C VAL A 406 -18.26 -16.88 10.98
N PRO A 407 -19.03 -16.32 11.94
CA PRO A 407 -18.47 -15.74 13.15
C PRO A 407 -17.58 -16.70 13.92
N GLU A 408 -16.56 -16.16 14.62
CA GLU A 408 -15.57 -16.98 15.32
C GLU A 408 -16.20 -17.91 16.37
N GLU A 409 -17.21 -17.40 17.12
CA GLU A 409 -17.94 -18.19 18.11
C GLU A 409 -18.68 -19.38 17.48
N LEU A 410 -19.30 -19.16 16.32
CA LEU A 410 -20.01 -20.22 15.61
C LEU A 410 -19.04 -21.24 14.99
N ASP A 411 -17.89 -20.79 14.50
CA ASP A 411 -16.83 -21.68 13.97
C ASP A 411 -16.20 -22.52 15.09
N GLU A 412 -15.98 -21.93 16.28
CA GLU A 412 -15.45 -22.65 17.45
C GLU A 412 -16.43 -23.73 17.91
N ILE A 413 -17.72 -23.39 18.04
CA ILE A 413 -18.76 -24.37 18.39
C ILE A 413 -18.81 -25.50 17.36
N THR A 414 -18.75 -25.16 16.08
CA THR A 414 -18.78 -26.14 14.99
C THR A 414 -17.55 -27.05 15.00
N ARG A 415 -16.36 -26.52 15.27
CA ARG A 415 -15.13 -27.34 15.39
C ARG A 415 -15.21 -28.27 16.59
N ARG A 416 -15.65 -27.77 17.75
CA ARG A 416 -15.80 -28.56 18.97
C ARG A 416 -16.82 -29.66 18.79
N LEU A 417 -17.94 -29.37 18.13
CA LEU A 417 -18.96 -30.35 17.78
C LEU A 417 -18.38 -31.47 16.91
N LYS A 418 -17.65 -31.13 15.86
CA LYS A 418 -16.96 -32.14 15.02
C LYS A 418 -15.97 -32.98 15.82
N GLN A 419 -15.21 -32.38 16.73
CA GLN A 419 -14.27 -33.08 17.58
C GLN A 419 -14.97 -34.10 18.47
N LEU A 420 -16.06 -33.71 19.13
CA LEU A 420 -16.87 -34.63 19.98
C LEU A 420 -17.56 -35.72 19.16
N GLU A 421 -18.02 -35.43 17.96
CA GLU A 421 -18.58 -36.43 17.04
C GLU A 421 -17.53 -37.49 16.63
N ILE A 422 -16.28 -37.07 16.37
CA ILE A 422 -15.15 -37.98 16.08
C ILE A 422 -14.85 -38.83 17.32
N GLU A 423 -14.78 -38.20 18.51
CA GLU A 423 -14.55 -38.93 19.78
C GLU A 423 -15.68 -39.94 20.07
N ARG A 424 -16.94 -39.55 19.86
CA ARG A 424 -18.09 -40.46 19.99
C ARG A 424 -17.98 -41.69 19.10
N GLU A 425 -17.58 -41.51 17.81
CA GLU A 425 -17.41 -42.64 16.89
C GLU A 425 -16.22 -43.54 17.28
N ALA A 426 -15.17 -42.98 17.91
CA ALA A 426 -14.06 -43.77 18.45
C ALA A 426 -14.48 -44.60 19.66
N ILE A 427 -15.18 -43.98 20.64
CA ILE A 427 -15.62 -44.63 21.85
C ILE A 427 -16.73 -45.65 21.59
N LYS A 428 -17.56 -45.42 20.59
CA LYS A 428 -18.56 -46.41 20.15
C LYS A 428 -17.92 -47.76 19.76
N ARG A 429 -16.69 -47.76 19.30
CA ARG A 429 -15.93 -49.00 18.98
C ARG A 429 -15.40 -49.67 20.24
N GLU A 430 -15.21 -48.91 21.34
CA GLU A 430 -14.73 -49.41 22.63
C GLU A 430 -15.84 -49.88 23.57
N ASN A 431 -17.10 -49.66 23.24
CA ASN A 431 -18.30 -50.07 23.99
C ASN A 431 -18.42 -49.47 25.40
N ASP A 432 -17.89 -48.28 25.68
CA ASP A 432 -18.01 -47.56 26.95
C ASP A 432 -19.32 -46.76 27.00
N GLN A 433 -20.36 -47.39 27.49
CA GLN A 433 -21.73 -46.87 27.54
C GLN A 433 -21.91 -45.61 28.38
N PRO A 434 -21.30 -45.46 29.60
CA PRO A 434 -21.40 -44.22 30.37
C PRO A 434 -20.82 -43.01 29.66
N LYS A 435 -19.66 -43.18 28.98
CA LYS A 435 -18.98 -42.11 28.28
C LYS A 435 -19.70 -41.71 27.00
N LEU A 436 -20.31 -42.70 26.31
CA LEU A 436 -21.19 -42.46 25.17
C LEU A 436 -22.40 -41.61 25.51
N GLN A 437 -23.06 -41.89 26.62
CA GLN A 437 -24.24 -41.11 27.06
C GLN A 437 -23.87 -39.67 27.42
N GLN A 438 -22.71 -39.48 28.05
CA GLN A 438 -22.23 -38.12 28.35
C GLN A 438 -21.90 -37.34 27.08
N LEU A 439 -21.18 -37.95 26.12
CA LEU A 439 -20.88 -37.34 24.83
C LEU A 439 -22.12 -37.02 24.00
N ASP A 440 -23.11 -37.93 23.99
CA ASP A 440 -24.36 -37.67 23.26
C ASP A 440 -25.12 -36.47 23.87
N LYS A 441 -25.04 -36.27 25.19
CA LYS A 441 -25.64 -35.12 25.85
C LYS A 441 -24.89 -33.84 25.50
N ASP A 442 -23.56 -33.85 25.58
CA ASP A 442 -22.71 -32.69 25.26
C ASP A 442 -22.87 -32.29 23.79
N ILE A 443 -22.94 -33.25 22.87
CA ILE A 443 -23.20 -33.05 21.46
C ILE A 443 -24.60 -32.46 21.23
N ALA A 444 -25.63 -32.92 21.96
CA ALA A 444 -26.97 -32.38 21.80
C ALA A 444 -27.03 -30.91 22.26
N GLU A 445 -26.44 -30.58 23.43
CA GLU A 445 -26.36 -29.21 23.94
C GLU A 445 -25.62 -28.28 22.99
N LEU A 446 -24.46 -28.68 22.46
CA LEU A 446 -23.69 -27.90 21.48
C LEU A 446 -24.42 -27.74 20.15
N ARG A 447 -25.16 -28.76 19.67
CA ARG A 447 -25.98 -28.65 18.46
C ARG A 447 -27.13 -27.65 18.61
N ASP A 448 -27.74 -27.60 19.76
CA ASP A 448 -28.81 -26.63 20.02
C ASP A 448 -28.23 -25.21 20.11
N GLN A 449 -27.05 -25.03 20.71
CA GLN A 449 -26.33 -23.78 20.71
C GLN A 449 -25.92 -23.36 19.26
N GLU A 450 -25.35 -24.29 18.49
CA GLU A 450 -24.99 -24.03 17.08
C GLU A 450 -26.19 -23.56 16.26
N LYS A 451 -27.34 -24.20 16.41
CA LYS A 451 -28.58 -23.82 15.71
C LYS A 451 -29.08 -22.43 16.11
N GLN A 452 -29.02 -22.08 17.41
CA GLN A 452 -29.42 -20.75 17.89
C GLN A 452 -28.48 -19.65 17.35
N TYR A 453 -27.16 -19.85 17.43
CA TYR A 453 -26.17 -18.91 16.92
C TYR A 453 -26.28 -18.76 15.40
N ARG A 454 -26.45 -19.87 14.68
CA ARG A 454 -26.60 -19.88 13.22
C ARG A 454 -27.87 -19.13 12.78
N ALA A 455 -29.01 -19.37 13.45
CA ALA A 455 -30.26 -18.67 13.15
C ALA A 455 -30.16 -17.16 13.41
N LYS A 456 -29.50 -16.75 14.51
CA LYS A 456 -29.25 -15.35 14.82
C LYS A 456 -28.36 -14.72 13.75
N TRP A 457 -27.23 -15.35 13.41
CA TRP A 457 -26.31 -14.89 12.38
C TRP A 457 -26.98 -14.77 10.99
N GLU A 458 -27.71 -15.79 10.55
CA GLU A 458 -28.43 -15.76 9.27
C GLU A 458 -29.49 -14.66 9.24
N GLY A 459 -30.17 -14.42 10.35
CA GLY A 459 -31.14 -13.33 10.49
C GLY A 459 -30.49 -11.95 10.39
N GLU A 460 -29.41 -11.71 11.13
CA GLU A 460 -28.65 -10.46 11.03
C GLU A 460 -28.05 -10.27 9.62
N LYS A 461 -27.47 -11.30 9.04
CA LYS A 461 -26.89 -11.27 7.68
C LYS A 461 -27.93 -10.94 6.61
N ALA A 462 -29.14 -11.46 6.72
CA ALA A 462 -30.23 -11.17 5.80
C ALA A 462 -30.64 -9.67 5.84
N LEU A 463 -30.75 -9.10 7.06
CA LEU A 463 -31.05 -7.67 7.23
C LEU A 463 -29.94 -6.79 6.65
N VAL A 464 -28.68 -7.12 6.93
CA VAL A 464 -27.51 -6.43 6.41
C VAL A 464 -27.46 -6.47 4.88
N ASN A 465 -27.69 -7.63 4.27
CA ASN A 465 -27.72 -7.77 2.81
C ASN A 465 -28.82 -6.89 2.19
N LYS A 466 -30.00 -6.81 2.82
CA LYS A 466 -31.08 -5.97 2.33
C LYS A 466 -30.74 -4.49 2.38
N ILE A 467 -30.10 -4.01 3.46
CA ILE A 467 -29.57 -2.65 3.52
C ILE A 467 -28.60 -2.37 2.36
N GLN A 468 -27.76 -3.33 2.01
CA GLN A 468 -26.79 -3.17 0.92
C GLN A 468 -27.44 -3.15 -0.47
N GLU A 469 -28.45 -3.99 -0.68
CA GLU A 469 -29.23 -3.96 -1.93
C GLU A 469 -29.91 -2.61 -2.12
N ASP A 470 -30.51 -2.06 -1.07
CA ASP A 470 -31.19 -0.77 -1.10
C ASP A 470 -30.19 0.38 -1.35
N LYS A 471 -28.99 0.35 -0.74
CA LYS A 471 -27.90 1.32 -1.02
C LYS A 471 -27.43 1.25 -2.46
N GLN A 472 -27.26 0.05 -3.01
CA GLN A 472 -26.90 -0.14 -4.41
C GLN A 472 -27.95 0.43 -5.37
N GLN A 473 -29.24 0.28 -5.02
CA GLN A 473 -30.33 0.87 -5.80
C GLN A 473 -30.31 2.41 -5.72
N ILE A 474 -30.04 2.97 -4.56
CA ILE A 474 -29.87 4.44 -4.36
C ILE A 474 -28.76 4.95 -5.27
N GLU A 475 -27.62 4.30 -5.32
CA GLU A 475 -26.49 4.71 -6.18
C GLU A 475 -26.87 4.69 -7.66
N ASN A 476 -27.47 3.59 -8.11
CA ASN A 476 -27.95 3.48 -9.49
C ASN A 476 -28.97 4.57 -9.84
N LEU A 477 -29.88 4.89 -8.92
CA LEU A 477 -30.86 5.95 -9.09
C LEU A 477 -30.22 7.35 -9.09
N LYS A 478 -29.20 7.59 -8.29
CA LYS A 478 -28.43 8.85 -8.31
C LYS A 478 -27.75 9.05 -9.69
N LEU A 479 -27.10 8.01 -10.21
CA LEU A 479 -26.48 8.05 -11.54
C LEU A 479 -27.51 8.25 -12.65
N GLU A 480 -28.69 7.62 -12.54
CA GLU A 480 -29.80 7.82 -13.46
C GLU A 480 -30.32 9.27 -13.40
N ALA A 481 -30.46 9.83 -12.21
CA ALA A 481 -30.89 11.21 -12.02
C ALA A 481 -29.90 12.20 -12.65
N GLU A 482 -28.60 12.00 -12.46
CA GLU A 482 -27.58 12.83 -13.09
C GLU A 482 -27.57 12.75 -14.62
N ARG A 483 -27.85 11.57 -15.19
CA ARG A 483 -28.03 11.40 -16.66
C ARG A 483 -29.26 12.12 -17.14
N ALA A 484 -30.39 11.94 -16.47
CA ALA A 484 -31.65 12.61 -16.79
C ALA A 484 -31.55 14.14 -16.68
N GLU A 485 -30.80 14.65 -15.70
CA GLU A 485 -30.53 16.09 -15.53
C GLU A 485 -29.71 16.66 -16.70
N ARG A 486 -28.69 15.93 -17.16
CA ARG A 486 -27.91 16.31 -18.37
C ARG A 486 -28.73 16.28 -19.67
N GLU A 487 -29.71 15.38 -19.75
CA GLU A 487 -30.65 15.25 -20.87
C GLU A 487 -31.80 16.24 -20.78
N GLY A 488 -31.92 17.03 -19.71
CA GLY A 488 -32.97 17.99 -19.48
C GLY A 488 -34.33 17.41 -19.07
N ASN A 489 -34.37 16.16 -18.68
CA ASN A 489 -35.58 15.45 -18.24
C ASN A 489 -35.82 15.66 -16.73
N TYR A 490 -36.29 16.86 -16.37
CA TYR A 490 -36.53 17.27 -14.99
C TYR A 490 -37.67 16.50 -14.30
N GLU A 491 -38.63 16.00 -15.06
CA GLU A 491 -39.75 15.20 -14.51
C GLU A 491 -39.20 13.90 -13.93
N ARG A 492 -38.31 13.21 -14.67
CA ARG A 492 -37.65 11.99 -14.22
C ARG A 492 -36.72 12.23 -13.02
N VAL A 493 -36.01 13.37 -13.01
CA VAL A 493 -35.16 13.76 -11.87
C VAL A 493 -36.00 13.95 -10.62
N ALA A 494 -37.16 14.63 -10.74
CA ALA A 494 -38.06 14.85 -9.60
C ALA A 494 -38.65 13.55 -9.07
N GLU A 495 -39.09 12.64 -9.95
CA GLU A 495 -39.57 11.30 -9.55
C GLU A 495 -38.51 10.53 -8.76
N ILE A 496 -37.27 10.51 -9.26
CA ILE A 496 -36.18 9.80 -8.60
C ILE A 496 -35.86 10.45 -7.24
N ARG A 497 -35.61 11.76 -7.19
CA ARG A 497 -35.15 12.45 -5.97
C ARG A 497 -36.22 12.51 -4.86
N TYR A 498 -37.48 12.77 -5.21
CA TYR A 498 -38.54 13.01 -4.21
C TYR A 498 -39.37 11.76 -3.87
N SER A 499 -39.37 10.74 -4.71
CA SER A 499 -40.15 9.54 -4.46
C SER A 499 -39.24 8.32 -4.19
N LYS A 500 -38.46 7.87 -5.19
CA LYS A 500 -37.73 6.60 -5.10
C LYS A 500 -36.60 6.63 -4.09
N LEU A 501 -35.78 7.68 -4.08
CA LEU A 501 -34.65 7.80 -3.13
C LEU A 501 -35.17 7.87 -1.70
N LYS A 502 -36.21 8.70 -1.45
CA LYS A 502 -36.77 8.85 -0.11
C LYS A 502 -37.37 7.56 0.43
N MET A 503 -38.05 6.78 -0.42
CA MET A 503 -38.63 5.51 -0.03
C MET A 503 -37.53 4.50 0.38
N LEU A 504 -36.45 4.40 -0.39
CA LEU A 504 -35.32 3.52 -0.05
C LEU A 504 -34.57 3.99 1.21
N GLU A 505 -34.41 5.30 1.40
CA GLU A 505 -33.80 5.85 2.63
C GLU A 505 -34.64 5.55 3.88
N ASP A 506 -35.96 5.61 3.79
CA ASP A 506 -36.86 5.27 4.89
C ASP A 506 -36.88 3.77 5.14
N ASP A 507 -36.80 2.91 4.11
CA ASP A 507 -36.66 1.46 4.25
C ASP A 507 -35.34 1.09 4.96
N ILE A 508 -34.24 1.71 4.58
CA ILE A 508 -32.93 1.51 5.24
C ILE A 508 -33.03 1.86 6.74
N LYS A 509 -33.63 2.97 7.09
CA LYS A 509 -33.79 3.38 8.50
C LYS A 509 -34.60 2.35 9.29
N HIS A 510 -35.70 1.87 8.71
CA HIS A 510 -36.53 0.86 9.35
C HIS A 510 -35.77 -0.45 9.60
N ILE A 511 -35.00 -0.91 8.58
CA ILE A 511 -34.20 -2.12 8.70
C ILE A 511 -33.08 -1.94 9.73
N GLN A 512 -32.45 -0.76 9.80
CA GLN A 512 -31.45 -0.44 10.81
C GLN A 512 -32.01 -0.45 12.23
N GLU A 513 -33.23 0.03 12.44
CA GLU A 513 -33.93 -0.06 13.73
C GLU A 513 -34.23 -1.51 14.11
N GLN A 514 -34.69 -2.32 13.15
CA GLN A 514 -34.87 -3.76 13.33
C GLN A 514 -33.56 -4.46 13.71
N LEU A 515 -32.46 -4.16 12.99
CA LEU A 515 -31.16 -4.74 13.26
C LEU A 515 -30.69 -4.41 14.68
N LYS A 516 -30.79 -3.16 15.12
CA LYS A 516 -30.46 -2.73 16.49
C LYS A 516 -31.30 -3.45 17.55
N SER A 517 -32.59 -3.67 17.28
CA SER A 517 -33.48 -4.39 18.22
C SER A 517 -33.13 -5.88 18.31
N THR A 518 -32.67 -6.49 17.23
CA THR A 518 -32.29 -7.92 17.16
C THR A 518 -30.93 -8.17 17.81
N GLN A 519 -29.99 -7.23 17.70
CA GLN A 519 -28.62 -7.38 18.22
C GLN A 519 -28.52 -7.35 19.75
N GLY A 520 -29.43 -6.67 20.44
CA GLY A 520 -29.61 -6.76 21.93
C GLY A 520 -28.34 -6.56 22.77
N GLY A 521 -27.30 -5.94 22.22
CA GLY A 521 -26.03 -5.67 22.90
C GLY A 521 -24.82 -6.47 22.39
N GLU A 522 -24.99 -7.62 21.75
CA GLU A 522 -23.92 -8.42 21.13
C GLU A 522 -24.22 -8.65 19.65
N ALA A 523 -23.66 -7.78 18.81
CA ALA A 523 -23.79 -7.89 17.36
C ALA A 523 -22.89 -9.01 16.83
N MET A 524 -23.45 -9.98 16.12
CA MET A 524 -22.68 -11.04 15.44
C MET A 524 -22.14 -10.57 14.08
N VAL A 525 -22.80 -9.60 13.46
CA VAL A 525 -22.40 -9.01 12.18
C VAL A 525 -22.14 -7.52 12.39
N ARG A 526 -20.88 -7.10 12.27
CA ARG A 526 -20.47 -5.69 12.29
C ARG A 526 -20.60 -5.09 10.89
N GLU A 527 -21.16 -3.90 10.81
CA GLU A 527 -21.36 -3.18 9.54
C GLU A 527 -20.47 -1.97 9.37
N GLU A 528 -19.86 -1.49 10.45
CA GLU A 528 -19.17 -0.22 10.48
C GLU A 528 -17.68 -0.41 10.78
N VAL A 529 -16.84 0.18 9.93
CA VAL A 529 -15.40 0.32 10.19
C VAL A 529 -15.20 1.43 11.21
N THR A 530 -14.54 1.10 12.30
CA THR A 530 -14.26 1.99 13.43
C THR A 530 -12.78 2.40 13.47
N ALA A 531 -12.44 3.33 14.35
CA ALA A 531 -11.06 3.70 14.63
C ALA A 531 -10.24 2.50 15.15
N ASP A 532 -10.86 1.56 15.87
CA ASP A 532 -10.19 0.35 16.38
C ASP A 532 -9.81 -0.61 15.25
N ASP A 533 -10.65 -0.75 14.23
CA ASP A 533 -10.33 -1.57 13.05
C ASP A 533 -9.13 -1.00 12.29
N ILE A 534 -9.06 0.32 12.14
CA ILE A 534 -7.90 1.01 11.56
C ILE A 534 -6.65 0.77 12.42
N ALA A 535 -6.77 0.91 13.75
CA ALA A 535 -5.65 0.68 14.66
C ALA A 535 -5.15 -0.77 14.59
N GLU A 536 -6.03 -1.74 14.37
CA GLU A 536 -5.65 -3.14 14.18
C GLU A 536 -4.86 -3.35 12.87
N VAL A 537 -5.29 -2.73 11.77
CA VAL A 537 -4.54 -2.79 10.49
C VAL A 537 -3.16 -2.15 10.65
N VAL A 538 -3.08 -0.98 11.28
CA VAL A 538 -1.79 -0.32 11.59
C VAL A 538 -0.91 -1.23 12.44
N SER A 539 -1.49 -1.90 13.45
CA SER A 539 -0.76 -2.84 14.29
C SER A 539 -0.18 -4.00 13.50
N ARG A 540 -0.92 -4.50 12.51
CA ARG A 540 -0.47 -5.59 11.64
C ARG A 540 0.66 -5.14 10.71
N TRP A 541 0.58 -3.94 10.15
CA TRP A 541 1.61 -3.42 9.24
C TRP A 541 2.91 -3.07 9.95
N THR A 542 2.79 -2.46 11.13
CA THR A 542 3.94 -1.93 11.86
C THR A 542 4.50 -2.89 12.91
N GLY A 543 3.73 -3.92 13.30
CA GLY A 543 4.04 -4.76 14.45
C GLY A 543 3.84 -4.09 15.81
N ILE A 544 3.29 -2.87 15.84
CA ILE A 544 3.06 -2.09 17.06
C ILE A 544 1.64 -2.39 17.58
N PRO A 545 1.43 -2.73 18.85
CA PRO A 545 0.09 -3.04 19.39
C PRO A 545 -0.77 -1.77 19.60
N VAL A 546 -1.04 -1.05 18.51
CA VAL A 546 -1.73 0.26 18.52
C VAL A 546 -3.11 0.17 19.16
N THR A 547 -3.86 -0.90 18.92
CA THR A 547 -5.20 -1.12 19.51
C THR A 547 -5.17 -1.10 21.03
N ARG A 548 -4.19 -1.76 21.65
CA ARG A 548 -4.01 -1.75 23.10
C ARG A 548 -3.52 -0.41 23.62
N MET A 549 -2.82 0.36 22.80
CA MET A 549 -2.33 1.68 23.16
C MET A 549 -3.46 2.73 23.19
N MET A 550 -4.43 2.66 22.29
CA MET A 550 -5.51 3.65 22.20
C MET A 550 -6.50 3.58 23.38
N GLN A 551 -6.88 2.38 23.83
CA GLN A 551 -7.86 2.20 24.88
C GLN A 551 -7.34 2.51 26.30
N SER A 552 -6.03 2.41 26.50
CA SER A 552 -5.45 2.51 27.83
C SER A 552 -4.36 3.60 27.98
N GLU A 553 -4.06 4.36 26.93
CA GLU A 553 -2.93 5.33 27.02
C GLU A 553 -3.09 6.34 28.17
N ARG A 554 -4.28 6.88 28.37
CA ARG A 554 -4.51 7.84 29.46
C ARG A 554 -4.42 7.18 30.86
N GLU A 555 -5.06 6.04 31.03
CA GLU A 555 -5.02 5.31 32.32
C GLU A 555 -3.65 4.73 32.61
N LYS A 556 -3.01 4.12 31.62
CA LYS A 556 -1.63 3.63 31.75
C LYS A 556 -0.64 4.72 32.10
N LEU A 557 -0.71 5.89 31.48
CA LEU A 557 0.18 6.99 31.78
C LEU A 557 -0.01 7.56 33.19
N LEU A 558 -1.22 7.44 33.76
CA LEU A 558 -1.48 7.81 35.16
C LEU A 558 -0.84 6.84 36.14
N HIS A 559 -0.83 5.54 35.83
CA HIS A 559 -0.29 4.47 36.69
C HIS A 559 1.12 4.03 36.30
N LEU A 560 1.79 4.75 35.40
CA LEU A 560 3.12 4.40 34.90
C LEU A 560 4.15 4.22 36.03
N GLU A 561 4.13 5.08 37.03
CA GLU A 561 5.05 5.00 38.18
C GLU A 561 4.83 3.73 39.00
N GLU A 562 3.59 3.41 39.33
CA GLU A 562 3.22 2.21 40.09
C GLU A 562 3.68 0.94 39.39
N GLU A 563 3.46 0.86 38.10
CA GLU A 563 3.85 -0.28 37.29
C GLU A 563 5.36 -0.43 37.13
N LEU A 564 6.08 0.68 36.96
CA LEU A 564 7.54 0.65 36.93
C LEU A 564 8.11 0.19 38.27
N HIS A 565 7.49 0.59 39.40
CA HIS A 565 7.87 0.12 40.73
C HIS A 565 7.66 -1.38 40.96
N HIS A 566 6.73 -2.03 40.23
CA HIS A 566 6.58 -3.48 40.30
C HIS A 566 7.80 -4.25 39.80
N ARG A 567 8.63 -3.65 38.95
CA ARG A 567 9.86 -4.26 38.37
C ARG A 567 11.15 -3.65 38.88
N VAL A 568 11.15 -2.34 39.16
CA VAL A 568 12.33 -1.59 39.59
C VAL A 568 12.14 -1.18 41.03
N ILE A 569 12.93 -1.75 41.90
CA ILE A 569 12.90 -1.47 43.33
C ILE A 569 13.74 -0.26 43.65
N GLY A 570 13.19 0.65 44.46
CA GLY A 570 13.83 1.92 44.76
C GLY A 570 13.80 2.85 43.55
N GLN A 571 14.73 3.80 43.49
CA GLN A 571 14.92 4.71 42.35
C GLN A 571 13.72 5.64 42.06
N ASP A 572 13.01 6.08 43.09
CA ASP A 572 11.76 6.85 42.95
C ASP A 572 11.97 8.11 42.13
N GLU A 573 13.09 8.86 42.31
CA GLU A 573 13.41 10.04 41.50
C GLU A 573 13.56 9.67 39.99
N ALA A 574 14.17 8.53 39.70
CA ALA A 574 14.39 8.09 38.34
C ALA A 574 13.07 7.71 37.67
N ILE A 575 12.23 6.97 38.39
CA ILE A 575 10.91 6.52 37.88
C ILE A 575 10.01 7.73 37.64
N GLN A 576 9.97 8.67 38.59
CA GLN A 576 9.16 9.88 38.45
C GLN A 576 9.62 10.74 37.27
N ALA A 577 10.93 11.01 37.14
CA ALA A 577 11.49 11.83 36.06
C ALA A 577 11.20 11.20 34.66
N VAL A 578 11.33 9.88 34.53
CA VAL A 578 11.01 9.18 33.30
C VAL A 578 9.50 9.25 32.99
N SER A 579 8.66 9.04 34.01
CA SER A 579 7.21 9.10 33.87
C SER A 579 6.71 10.48 33.45
N ASP A 580 7.27 11.53 34.06
CA ASP A 580 6.94 12.93 33.75
C ASP A 580 7.37 13.31 32.33
N ALA A 581 8.55 12.89 31.89
CA ALA A 581 9.02 13.15 30.52
C ALA A 581 8.14 12.45 29.48
N VAL A 582 7.76 11.20 29.73
CA VAL A 582 6.86 10.44 28.84
C VAL A 582 5.47 11.10 28.80
N ARG A 583 4.92 11.52 29.95
CA ARG A 583 3.65 12.25 30.03
C ARG A 583 3.69 13.56 29.26
N ARG A 584 4.75 14.37 29.41
CA ARG A 584 4.93 15.65 28.68
C ARG A 584 4.92 15.44 27.16
N SER A 585 5.67 14.46 26.71
CA SER A 585 5.72 14.12 25.27
C SER A 585 4.35 13.67 24.73
N ARG A 586 3.63 12.83 25.48
CA ARG A 586 2.31 12.33 25.08
C ARG A 586 1.22 13.40 25.14
N ALA A 587 1.37 14.39 25.99
CA ALA A 587 0.49 15.56 26.05
C ALA A 587 0.73 16.57 24.91
N GLY A 588 1.69 16.32 24.02
CA GLY A 588 2.04 17.21 22.92
C GLY A 588 2.77 18.49 23.37
N LEU A 589 3.33 18.50 24.58
CA LEU A 589 4.05 19.64 25.16
C LEU A 589 5.55 19.67 24.82
N GLN A 590 5.98 18.76 23.94
CA GLN A 590 7.36 18.66 23.47
C GLN A 590 7.45 18.95 21.97
N ASP A 591 8.63 19.34 21.49
CA ASP A 591 8.88 19.55 20.07
C ASP A 591 8.60 18.25 19.27
N PRO A 592 7.66 18.24 18.32
CA PRO A 592 7.29 17.05 17.55
C PRO A 592 8.43 16.53 16.65
N LYS A 593 9.52 17.31 16.50
CA LYS A 593 10.69 16.88 15.73
C LYS A 593 11.63 15.99 16.52
N ARG A 594 11.57 16.02 17.86
CA ARG A 594 12.49 15.29 18.74
C ARG A 594 11.99 13.88 19.10
N PRO A 595 12.85 12.96 19.58
CA PRO A 595 12.43 11.70 20.19
C PRO A 595 11.43 11.90 21.34
N ILE A 596 10.65 10.87 21.70
CA ILE A 596 9.67 10.93 22.82
C ILE A 596 10.34 11.45 24.10
N ALA A 597 11.53 10.92 24.42
CA ALA A 597 12.34 11.38 25.55
C ALA A 597 13.79 10.92 25.36
N SER A 598 14.70 11.62 26.01
CA SER A 598 16.14 11.32 26.03
C SER A 598 16.70 11.42 27.44
N PHE A 599 17.36 10.35 27.91
CA PHE A 599 17.85 10.25 29.29
C PHE A 599 19.32 9.85 29.36
N ILE A 600 20.02 10.36 30.35
CA ILE A 600 21.29 9.81 30.81
C ILE A 600 21.11 9.23 32.21
N PHE A 601 21.36 7.94 32.40
CA PHE A 601 21.32 7.24 33.67
C PHE A 601 22.75 7.09 34.23
N LEU A 602 23.03 7.79 35.31
CA LEU A 602 24.30 7.74 36.00
C LEU A 602 24.20 6.83 37.22
N GLY A 603 25.24 6.12 37.60
CA GLY A 603 25.26 5.33 38.83
C GLY A 603 26.09 4.06 38.72
N THR A 604 26.24 3.38 39.85
CA THR A 604 27.01 2.14 39.94
C THR A 604 26.39 0.99 39.16
N THR A 605 27.11 -0.09 38.95
CA THR A 605 26.60 -1.28 38.28
C THR A 605 25.57 -2.00 39.16
N GLY A 606 24.52 -2.58 38.56
CA GLY A 606 23.55 -3.39 39.29
C GLY A 606 22.49 -2.65 40.09
N VAL A 607 22.31 -1.32 39.91
CA VAL A 607 21.29 -0.49 40.57
C VAL A 607 19.95 -0.42 39.84
N GLY A 608 19.82 -1.06 38.68
CA GLY A 608 18.54 -1.12 37.98
C GLY A 608 18.45 -0.28 36.70
N LYS A 609 19.50 0.38 36.19
CA LYS A 609 19.48 1.24 34.96
C LYS A 609 18.90 0.52 33.75
N THR A 610 19.46 -0.64 33.43
CA THR A 610 19.01 -1.46 32.28
C THR A 610 17.61 -2.06 32.52
N GLU A 611 17.27 -2.37 33.79
CA GLU A 611 15.97 -2.94 34.13
C GLU A 611 14.85 -1.91 33.97
N LEU A 612 15.12 -0.63 34.32
CA LEU A 612 14.16 0.44 34.07
C LEU A 612 13.89 0.64 32.57
N ALA A 613 14.94 0.54 31.74
CA ALA A 613 14.78 0.61 30.28
C ALA A 613 13.90 -0.56 29.74
N LYS A 614 14.10 -1.77 30.28
CA LYS A 614 13.28 -2.94 29.93
C LYS A 614 11.84 -2.81 30.40
N ALA A 615 11.66 -2.38 31.65
CA ALA A 615 10.33 -2.16 32.24
C ALA A 615 9.55 -1.10 31.44
N LEU A 616 10.25 -0.05 30.99
CA LEU A 616 9.66 0.99 30.17
C LEU A 616 9.25 0.47 28.77
N ALA A 617 10.09 -0.37 28.15
CA ALA A 617 9.76 -0.99 26.86
C ALA A 617 8.56 -1.93 26.99
N ASP A 618 8.55 -2.79 28.01
CA ASP A 618 7.45 -3.71 28.27
C ASP A 618 6.12 -2.98 28.55
N TYR A 619 6.17 -1.92 29.35
CA TYR A 619 4.97 -1.20 29.72
C TYR A 619 4.40 -0.33 28.59
N LEU A 620 5.26 0.42 27.89
CA LEU A 620 4.82 1.33 26.83
C LEU A 620 4.52 0.60 25.51
N PHE A 621 5.27 -0.47 25.23
CA PHE A 621 5.17 -1.18 23.94
C PHE A 621 4.67 -2.62 24.08
N ASN A 622 4.31 -3.06 25.33
CA ASN A 622 3.84 -4.40 25.68
C ASN A 622 4.77 -5.55 25.26
N ASP A 623 6.08 -5.25 25.08
CA ASP A 623 7.08 -6.24 24.70
C ASP A 623 8.49 -5.76 25.08
N GLU A 624 9.18 -6.52 25.93
CA GLU A 624 10.58 -6.25 26.28
C GLU A 624 11.52 -6.26 25.08
N THR A 625 11.15 -7.00 24.01
CA THR A 625 11.97 -7.07 22.80
C THR A 625 11.95 -5.77 21.99
N MET A 626 11.02 -4.85 22.31
CA MET A 626 11.00 -3.48 21.75
C MET A 626 12.09 -2.59 22.37
N MET A 627 13.15 -3.18 22.89
CA MET A 627 14.36 -2.49 23.32
C MET A 627 15.54 -2.92 22.44
N THR A 628 16.19 -1.92 21.82
CA THR A 628 17.46 -2.11 21.11
C THR A 628 18.60 -1.69 22.02
N ARG A 629 19.45 -2.65 22.41
CA ARG A 629 20.64 -2.36 23.22
C ARG A 629 21.88 -2.30 22.35
N ILE A 630 22.65 -1.25 22.48
CA ILE A 630 23.93 -1.03 21.79
C ILE A 630 24.99 -0.74 22.86
N ASP A 631 25.98 -1.63 22.97
CA ASP A 631 27.08 -1.49 23.90
C ASP A 631 28.17 -0.60 23.29
N MET A 632 28.41 0.55 23.91
CA MET A 632 29.35 1.54 23.39
C MET A 632 30.81 1.13 23.57
N SER A 633 31.09 0.10 24.33
CA SER A 633 32.43 -0.49 24.40
C SER A 633 32.92 -1.10 23.09
N GLU A 634 31.95 -1.47 22.19
CA GLU A 634 32.24 -1.95 20.83
C GLU A 634 32.51 -0.81 19.82
N TYR A 635 32.28 0.44 20.22
CA TYR A 635 32.33 1.62 19.35
C TYR A 635 33.37 2.67 19.81
N GLN A 636 34.48 2.19 20.34
CA GLN A 636 35.61 3.03 20.81
C GLN A 636 36.44 3.54 19.63
N GLU A 637 36.51 2.82 18.53
CA GLU A 637 37.30 3.16 17.37
C GLU A 637 36.46 3.86 16.27
N LYS A 638 37.10 4.77 15.54
CA LYS A 638 36.43 5.53 14.46
C LYS A 638 35.76 4.64 13.42
N PHE A 639 36.41 3.52 13.05
CA PHE A 639 35.85 2.59 12.07
C PHE A 639 34.59 1.86 12.56
N SER A 640 34.49 1.65 13.87
CA SER A 640 33.31 0.99 14.47
C SER A 640 32.07 1.89 14.38
N VAL A 641 32.24 3.20 14.36
CA VAL A 641 31.12 4.17 14.28
C VAL A 641 30.33 4.01 12.97
N SER A 642 31.01 3.69 11.87
CA SER A 642 30.33 3.42 10.59
C SER A 642 29.36 2.22 10.65
N ARG A 643 29.55 1.29 11.58
CA ARG A 643 28.62 0.17 11.79
C ARG A 643 27.26 0.63 12.32
N LEU A 644 27.15 1.80 12.94
CA LEU A 644 25.88 2.34 13.43
C LEU A 644 24.99 2.84 12.29
N ILE A 645 25.58 3.48 11.27
CA ILE A 645 24.87 4.12 10.14
C ILE A 645 25.06 3.38 8.80
N GLY A 646 25.93 2.36 8.77
CA GLY A 646 26.30 1.61 7.57
C GLY A 646 27.67 1.99 7.03
N ALA A 647 28.32 1.07 6.32
CA ALA A 647 29.62 1.33 5.69
C ALA A 647 29.48 2.26 4.46
N PRO A 648 30.47 3.11 4.16
CA PRO A 648 30.48 3.92 2.96
C PRO A 648 30.54 3.06 1.68
N PRO A 649 30.13 3.60 0.51
CA PRO A 649 30.23 2.91 -0.76
C PRO A 649 31.66 2.41 -1.03
N GLY A 650 31.79 1.14 -1.42
CA GLY A 650 33.07 0.51 -1.72
C GLY A 650 33.77 -0.18 -0.53
N TYR A 651 33.24 -0.12 0.66
CA TYR A 651 33.74 -0.85 1.82
C TYR A 651 32.97 -2.15 2.07
N VAL A 652 33.62 -3.14 2.70
CA VAL A 652 32.99 -4.39 3.09
C VAL A 652 31.85 -4.11 4.08
N GLY A 653 30.66 -4.70 3.86
CA GLY A 653 29.46 -4.48 4.68
C GLY A 653 28.56 -3.34 4.22
N TYR A 654 28.81 -2.71 3.06
CA TYR A 654 27.93 -1.67 2.50
C TYR A 654 26.47 -2.14 2.33
N ASP A 655 26.26 -3.41 1.96
CA ASP A 655 24.93 -3.97 1.73
C ASP A 655 24.17 -4.31 3.02
N GLU A 656 24.86 -4.50 4.15
CA GLU A 656 24.25 -4.94 5.42
C GLU A 656 23.46 -3.84 6.14
N GLY A 657 23.66 -2.55 5.80
CA GLY A 657 23.04 -1.42 6.50
C GLY A 657 23.67 -1.15 7.88
N GLY A 658 23.27 -0.06 8.55
CA GLY A 658 23.76 0.29 9.87
C GLY A 658 22.98 -0.41 10.99
N GLN A 659 23.67 -0.86 12.04
CA GLN A 659 23.03 -1.56 13.17
C GLN A 659 21.96 -0.71 13.85
N LEU A 660 22.25 0.55 14.13
CA LEU A 660 21.29 1.48 14.74
C LEU A 660 20.15 1.84 13.78
N THR A 661 20.49 2.22 12.57
CA THR A 661 19.51 2.66 11.58
C THR A 661 18.58 1.53 11.18
N GLU A 662 19.09 0.32 10.98
CA GLU A 662 18.27 -0.84 10.61
C GLU A 662 17.41 -1.34 11.78
N ALA A 663 17.93 -1.30 13.03
CA ALA A 663 17.16 -1.67 14.21
C ALA A 663 15.94 -0.74 14.41
N VAL A 664 16.14 0.57 14.31
CA VAL A 664 15.06 1.55 14.48
C VAL A 664 14.12 1.54 13.26
N ARG A 665 14.62 1.32 12.05
CA ARG A 665 13.77 1.16 10.87
C ARG A 665 12.81 -0.02 11.01
N ARG A 666 13.28 -1.15 11.60
CA ARG A 666 12.43 -2.32 11.85
C ARG A 666 11.52 -2.16 13.06
N LYS A 667 11.96 -1.40 14.06
CA LYS A 667 11.23 -1.15 15.30
C LYS A 667 11.17 0.36 15.58
N PRO A 668 10.37 1.13 14.81
CA PRO A 668 10.33 2.59 14.93
C PRO A 668 9.73 3.06 16.26
N TYR A 669 9.08 2.17 16.99
CA TYR A 669 8.53 2.35 18.33
C TYR A 669 9.31 1.47 19.30
N SER A 670 10.36 2.02 19.90
CA SER A 670 11.25 1.23 20.75
C SER A 670 12.03 2.10 21.74
N VAL A 671 12.58 1.46 22.75
CA VAL A 671 13.62 2.04 23.61
C VAL A 671 14.97 1.73 22.99
N VAL A 672 15.76 2.76 22.71
CA VAL A 672 17.15 2.60 22.26
C VAL A 672 18.06 2.86 23.44
N LEU A 673 18.74 1.81 23.91
CA LEU A 673 19.64 1.85 25.04
C LEU A 673 21.10 1.86 24.56
N PHE A 674 21.80 2.95 24.79
CA PHE A 674 23.25 3.04 24.61
C PHE A 674 23.92 2.78 25.95
N ASP A 675 24.54 1.62 26.08
CA ASP A 675 25.19 1.22 27.36
C ASP A 675 26.64 1.68 27.39
N GLU A 676 27.08 2.21 28.52
CA GLU A 676 28.44 2.73 28.77
C GLU A 676 28.85 3.82 27.77
N ILE A 677 28.00 4.87 27.64
CA ILE A 677 28.17 5.94 26.65
C ILE A 677 29.53 6.69 26.80
N GLU A 678 30.14 6.70 27.98
CA GLU A 678 31.47 7.31 28.22
C GLU A 678 32.58 6.61 27.44
N LYS A 679 32.40 5.39 26.99
CA LYS A 679 33.36 4.61 26.18
C LYS A 679 33.28 4.89 24.69
N ALA A 680 32.21 5.56 24.23
CA ALA A 680 31.99 5.82 22.85
C ALA A 680 33.02 6.76 22.21
N HIS A 681 33.36 6.49 20.95
CA HIS A 681 34.17 7.43 20.16
C HIS A 681 33.46 8.79 20.03
N PRO A 682 34.16 9.92 19.99
CA PRO A 682 33.57 11.27 19.88
C PRO A 682 32.60 11.42 18.66
N ASP A 683 32.81 10.71 17.58
CA ASP A 683 31.95 10.77 16.40
C ASP A 683 30.56 10.16 16.65
N VAL A 684 30.40 9.26 17.64
CA VAL A 684 29.08 8.73 18.04
C VAL A 684 28.19 9.85 18.55
N PHE A 685 28.75 10.79 19.36
CA PHE A 685 28.01 11.93 19.84
C PHE A 685 27.52 12.85 18.70
N ASN A 686 28.30 12.99 17.63
CA ASN A 686 27.87 13.76 16.46
C ASN A 686 26.66 13.14 15.76
N ILE A 687 26.61 11.80 15.68
CA ILE A 687 25.45 11.05 15.13
C ILE A 687 24.24 11.25 16.05
N LEU A 688 24.44 11.09 17.36
CA LEU A 688 23.35 11.21 18.32
C LEU A 688 22.82 12.65 18.43
N LEU A 689 23.63 13.69 18.20
CA LEU A 689 23.15 15.07 18.10
C LEU A 689 22.09 15.23 17.03
N GLN A 690 22.30 14.65 15.86
CA GLN A 690 21.30 14.68 14.78
C GLN A 690 19.99 13.99 15.19
N VAL A 691 20.10 12.85 15.90
CA VAL A 691 18.92 12.13 16.41
C VAL A 691 18.17 12.97 17.45
N LEU A 692 18.89 13.61 18.37
CA LEU A 692 18.28 14.38 19.46
C LEU A 692 17.68 15.72 19.00
N ASP A 693 18.24 16.35 17.97
CA ASP A 693 17.75 17.65 17.45
C ASP A 693 16.60 17.46 16.43
N ASP A 694 16.80 16.57 15.46
CA ASP A 694 15.89 16.43 14.30
C ASP A 694 14.98 15.19 14.41
N GLY A 695 15.24 14.28 15.37
CA GLY A 695 14.51 12.99 15.48
C GLY A 695 14.65 12.10 14.26
N ARG A 696 15.75 12.27 13.50
CA ARG A 696 16.03 11.50 12.30
C ARG A 696 17.52 11.25 12.12
N LEU A 697 17.85 10.17 11.42
CA LEU A 697 19.23 9.84 11.08
C LEU A 697 19.27 9.29 9.65
N THR A 698 20.16 9.86 8.82
CA THR A 698 20.34 9.37 7.45
C THR A 698 21.43 8.30 7.42
N ASP A 699 21.11 7.14 6.87
CA ASP A 699 22.08 6.06 6.66
C ASP A 699 23.02 6.35 5.47
N ASN A 700 24.07 5.55 5.33
CA ASN A 700 25.03 5.70 4.23
C ASN A 700 24.47 5.33 2.83
N LYS A 701 23.24 4.78 2.78
CA LYS A 701 22.49 4.56 1.52
C LYS A 701 21.58 5.75 1.18
N GLY A 702 21.63 6.83 1.96
CA GLY A 702 20.79 8.03 1.78
C GLY A 702 19.35 7.88 2.32
N ARG A 703 19.03 6.80 3.05
CA ARG A 703 17.70 6.58 3.61
C ARG A 703 17.60 7.27 4.97
N THR A 704 16.55 8.04 5.17
CA THR A 704 16.28 8.71 6.44
C THR A 704 15.46 7.81 7.35
N VAL A 705 15.98 7.54 8.55
CA VAL A 705 15.34 6.74 9.59
C VAL A 705 14.74 7.67 10.64
N ASN A 706 13.50 7.44 11.02
CA ASN A 706 12.73 8.26 11.93
C ASN A 706 12.88 7.75 13.39
N PHE A 707 13.37 8.62 14.27
CA PHE A 707 13.55 8.37 15.72
C PHE A 707 12.51 9.09 16.59
N LYS A 708 11.55 9.82 16.02
CA LYS A 708 10.58 10.62 16.77
C LYS A 708 9.72 9.79 17.74
N ASN A 709 9.54 8.52 17.42
CA ASN A 709 8.76 7.60 18.23
C ASN A 709 9.64 6.72 19.15
N THR A 710 10.91 7.02 19.32
CA THR A 710 11.82 6.28 20.17
C THR A 710 12.06 6.99 21.50
N ILE A 711 12.41 6.21 22.52
CA ILE A 711 12.95 6.73 23.79
C ILE A 711 14.44 6.40 23.81
N ILE A 712 15.26 7.41 23.93
CA ILE A 712 16.72 7.27 23.94
C ILE A 712 17.19 7.22 25.39
N ILE A 713 17.83 6.15 25.78
CA ILE A 713 18.42 5.98 27.10
C ILE A 713 19.92 5.71 26.96
N MET A 714 20.73 6.48 27.65
CA MET A 714 22.17 6.32 27.72
C MET A 714 22.55 5.94 29.15
N THR A 715 23.30 4.89 29.36
CA THR A 715 23.81 4.57 30.69
C THR A 715 25.28 4.96 30.80
N SER A 716 25.70 5.37 31.98
CA SER A 716 27.08 5.65 32.29
C SER A 716 27.43 5.18 33.71
N ASN A 717 28.65 4.65 33.84
CA ASN A 717 29.24 4.28 35.11
C ASN A 717 30.25 5.37 35.63
N LEU A 718 30.22 6.54 34.98
CA LEU A 718 31.09 7.65 35.36
C LEU A 718 30.83 8.06 36.83
N GLY A 719 31.90 8.21 37.57
CA GLY A 719 31.83 8.59 39.00
C GLY A 719 31.35 7.47 39.92
N SER A 720 31.21 6.20 39.43
CA SER A 720 30.72 5.09 40.23
C SER A 720 31.54 4.87 41.54
N GLN A 721 32.88 4.94 41.47
CA GLN A 721 33.75 4.84 42.67
C GLN A 721 33.50 5.98 43.64
N PHE A 722 33.35 7.19 43.15
CA PHE A 722 33.04 8.36 43.95
C PHE A 722 31.67 8.25 44.63
N ILE A 723 30.65 7.86 43.88
CA ILE A 723 29.30 7.61 44.42
C ILE A 723 29.37 6.61 45.57
N GLN A 724 30.09 5.52 45.39
CA GLN A 724 30.23 4.47 46.38
C GLN A 724 30.91 4.98 47.66
N GLN A 725 32.03 5.69 47.55
CA GLN A 725 32.76 6.23 48.68
C GLN A 725 31.94 7.25 49.51
N GLU A 726 31.17 8.10 48.85
CA GLU A 726 30.28 9.05 49.51
C GLU A 726 29.09 8.37 50.19
N PHE A 727 28.55 7.32 49.58
CA PHE A 727 27.44 6.58 50.14
C PHE A 727 27.84 5.66 51.30
N GLU A 728 29.10 5.24 51.41
CA GLU A 728 29.62 4.57 52.62
C GLU A 728 29.62 5.51 53.85
N LYS A 729 29.62 6.82 53.67
CA LYS A 729 29.56 7.84 54.75
C LYS A 729 28.12 8.20 55.15
N LEU A 730 27.11 7.56 54.56
CA LEU A 730 25.70 7.86 54.82
C LEU A 730 25.27 7.51 56.24
N ASN A 731 24.76 8.51 56.96
CA ASN A 731 24.06 8.39 58.22
C ASN A 731 22.66 9.02 58.07
N ALA A 732 21.72 8.63 58.93
CA ALA A 732 20.32 9.09 58.84
C ALA A 732 20.13 10.64 58.83
N THR A 733 21.08 11.38 59.39
CA THR A 733 21.09 12.83 59.47
C THR A 733 21.70 13.56 58.26
N ASN A 734 22.51 12.85 57.40
CA ASN A 734 23.28 13.49 56.32
C ASN A 734 22.79 13.09 54.92
N ARG A 735 21.76 12.27 54.82
CA ARG A 735 21.42 11.59 53.58
C ARG A 735 21.15 12.56 52.41
N GLU A 736 20.31 13.55 52.63
CA GLU A 736 19.94 14.51 51.56
C GLU A 736 21.11 15.39 51.12
N SER A 737 21.94 15.85 52.11
CA SER A 737 23.11 16.70 51.78
C SER A 737 24.19 15.92 51.02
N ILE A 738 24.41 14.66 51.35
CA ILE A 738 25.39 13.80 50.65
C ILE A 738 24.89 13.47 49.25
N ILE A 739 23.62 13.14 49.07
CA ILE A 739 23.03 12.89 47.74
C ILE A 739 23.16 14.12 46.86
N ALA A 740 22.81 15.33 47.36
CA ALA A 740 22.88 16.57 46.60
C ALA A 740 24.32 16.90 46.21
N ASN A 741 25.28 16.78 47.13
CA ASN A 741 26.70 17.02 46.85
C ASN A 741 27.26 16.00 45.85
N THR A 742 26.95 14.73 46.01
CA THR A 742 27.40 13.67 45.12
C THR A 742 26.85 13.88 43.70
N LYS A 743 25.55 14.23 43.59
CA LYS A 743 24.91 14.57 42.32
C LYS A 743 25.61 15.75 41.62
N MET A 744 25.93 16.80 42.37
CA MET A 744 26.62 17.97 41.82
C MET A 744 28.02 17.61 41.31
N GLN A 745 28.79 16.84 42.05
CA GLN A 745 30.16 16.45 41.66
C GLN A 745 30.18 15.48 40.49
N VAL A 746 29.25 14.51 40.46
CA VAL A 746 29.10 13.59 39.34
C VAL A 746 28.68 14.35 38.08
N MET A 747 27.80 15.33 38.19
CA MET A 747 27.43 16.22 37.08
C MET A 747 28.62 17.05 36.57
N ASP A 748 29.50 17.51 37.46
CA ASP A 748 30.71 18.21 37.04
C ASP A 748 31.72 17.28 36.35
N MET A 749 31.81 16.04 36.77
CA MET A 749 32.59 15.00 36.05
C MET A 749 32.02 14.72 34.68
N LEU A 750 30.69 14.62 34.58
CA LEU A 750 29.99 14.39 33.30
C LEU A 750 30.25 15.54 32.34
N LYS A 751 30.17 16.82 32.78
CA LYS A 751 30.44 17.99 31.95
C LYS A 751 31.89 18.06 31.47
N LYS A 752 32.83 17.45 32.17
CA LYS A 752 34.23 17.35 31.73
C LYS A 752 34.45 16.25 30.69
N THR A 753 33.63 15.21 30.71
CA THR A 753 33.78 14.03 29.86
C THR A 753 32.95 14.13 28.57
N ILE A 754 31.73 14.66 28.68
CA ILE A 754 30.78 14.79 27.56
C ILE A 754 30.66 16.28 27.22
N ARG A 755 30.60 16.58 25.92
CA ARG A 755 30.49 17.96 25.42
C ARG A 755 29.22 18.64 25.94
N PRO A 756 29.31 19.91 26.38
CA PRO A 756 28.15 20.65 26.91
C PRO A 756 27.00 20.75 25.91
N GLU A 757 27.28 20.88 24.61
CA GLU A 757 26.28 20.96 23.56
C GLU A 757 25.41 19.68 23.48
N PHE A 758 26.00 18.53 23.78
CA PHE A 758 25.27 17.25 23.81
C PHE A 758 24.39 17.15 25.05
N LEU A 759 24.93 17.53 26.21
CA LEU A 759 24.18 17.51 27.47
C LEU A 759 22.97 18.43 27.47
N ASN A 760 23.04 19.58 26.78
CA ASN A 760 21.93 20.50 26.66
C ASN A 760 20.77 20.01 25.81
N ARG A 761 20.96 18.91 25.10
CA ARG A 761 19.90 18.30 24.25
C ARG A 761 19.23 17.12 24.92
N ILE A 762 19.76 16.67 26.04
CA ILE A 762 19.18 15.59 26.83
C ILE A 762 18.06 16.17 27.70
N ASP A 763 16.92 15.51 27.73
CA ASP A 763 15.77 15.98 28.49
C ASP A 763 16.02 15.89 30.00
N GLU A 764 16.58 14.76 30.48
CA GLU A 764 16.86 14.57 31.90
C GLU A 764 18.14 13.76 32.13
N THR A 765 18.93 14.19 33.11
CA THR A 765 20.08 13.44 33.62
C THR A 765 19.78 12.93 35.02
N ILE A 766 19.72 11.63 35.18
CA ILE A 766 19.18 10.95 36.35
C ILE A 766 20.30 10.17 37.07
N MET A 767 20.45 10.38 38.36
CA MET A 767 21.38 9.62 39.16
C MET A 767 20.68 8.48 39.90
N PHE A 768 21.08 7.25 39.62
CA PHE A 768 20.64 6.04 40.31
C PHE A 768 21.43 5.88 41.60
N LEU A 769 20.70 5.68 42.67
CA LEU A 769 21.29 5.51 43.98
C LEU A 769 21.69 4.05 44.23
N PRO A 770 22.76 3.79 45.03
CA PRO A 770 23.08 2.45 45.49
C PRO A 770 21.90 1.84 46.27
N LEU A 771 21.63 0.55 46.05
CA LEU A 771 20.53 -0.13 46.71
C LEU A 771 20.84 -0.46 48.16
N THR A 772 19.88 -0.25 49.03
CA THR A 772 19.94 -0.67 50.46
C THR A 772 19.71 -2.17 50.57
N LYS A 773 20.13 -2.75 51.76
CA LYS A 773 19.86 -4.17 52.04
C LYS A 773 18.37 -4.54 51.97
N ALA A 774 17.49 -3.67 52.42
CA ALA A 774 16.05 -3.87 52.37
C ALA A 774 15.52 -3.89 50.92
N GLU A 775 16.02 -3.03 50.06
CA GLU A 775 15.69 -2.98 48.65
C GLU A 775 16.20 -4.24 47.92
N ILE A 776 17.38 -4.73 48.27
CA ILE A 776 17.92 -5.99 47.72
C ILE A 776 17.06 -7.19 48.14
N ALA A 777 16.55 -7.24 49.38
CA ALA A 777 15.59 -8.29 49.79
C ALA A 777 14.32 -8.26 48.93
N ASN A 778 13.84 -7.09 48.54
CA ASN A 778 12.72 -6.94 47.62
C ASN A 778 13.09 -7.38 46.19
N VAL A 779 14.30 -7.12 45.71
CA VAL A 779 14.79 -7.65 44.42
C VAL A 779 14.84 -9.17 44.44
N VAL A 780 15.29 -9.79 45.55
CA VAL A 780 15.26 -11.27 45.73
C VAL A 780 13.82 -11.78 45.63
N ARG A 781 12.83 -11.12 46.31
CA ARG A 781 11.42 -11.51 46.23
C ARG A 781 10.90 -11.51 44.81
N LEU A 782 11.23 -10.45 44.03
CA LEU A 782 10.80 -10.38 42.61
C LEU A 782 11.40 -11.53 41.79
N GLN A 783 12.68 -11.80 41.94
CA GLN A 783 13.34 -12.90 41.23
C GLN A 783 12.79 -14.27 41.65
N MET A 784 12.50 -14.48 42.92
CA MET A 784 11.85 -15.71 43.41
C MET A 784 10.42 -15.88 42.87
N ASN A 785 9.66 -14.80 42.69
CA ASN A 785 8.35 -14.85 42.04
C ASN A 785 8.46 -15.28 40.56
N ALA A 786 9.52 -14.85 39.85
CA ALA A 786 9.79 -15.33 38.49
C ALA A 786 10.10 -16.84 38.49
N VAL A 787 10.89 -17.32 39.45
CA VAL A 787 11.15 -18.76 39.61
C VAL A 787 9.86 -19.54 39.91
N LYS A 788 8.98 -19.03 40.79
CA LYS A 788 7.67 -19.65 41.07
C LYS A 788 6.87 -19.83 39.78
N LYS A 789 6.75 -18.76 38.96
CA LYS A 789 6.01 -18.82 37.68
C LYS A 789 6.62 -19.83 36.71
N MET A 790 7.93 -20.05 36.71
CA MET A 790 8.57 -21.08 35.88
C MET A 790 8.27 -22.51 36.34
N LEU A 791 8.01 -22.71 37.63
CA LEU A 791 7.75 -24.03 38.22
C LEU A 791 6.26 -24.43 38.19
N GLU A 792 5.34 -23.44 38.16
CA GLU A 792 3.89 -23.67 38.10
C GLU A 792 3.45 -24.61 36.96
N PRO A 793 3.90 -24.42 35.70
CA PRO A 793 3.53 -25.31 34.60
C PRO A 793 4.02 -26.76 34.77
N GLN A 794 5.06 -26.95 35.63
CA GLN A 794 5.64 -28.27 35.95
C GLN A 794 4.96 -28.92 37.17
N GLY A 795 3.95 -28.28 37.73
CA GLY A 795 3.21 -28.77 38.88
C GLY A 795 3.91 -28.60 40.24
N PHE A 796 4.96 -27.77 40.29
CA PHE A 796 5.66 -27.52 41.55
C PHE A 796 5.24 -26.21 42.22
N THR A 797 4.95 -26.24 43.53
CA THR A 797 4.66 -25.06 44.31
C THR A 797 5.87 -24.71 45.20
N LEU A 798 6.48 -23.55 44.93
CA LEU A 798 7.60 -23.05 45.72
C LEU A 798 7.14 -22.10 46.80
N ARG A 799 7.43 -22.41 48.10
CA ARG A 799 7.25 -21.51 49.25
C ARG A 799 8.61 -21.04 49.78
N VAL A 800 8.79 -19.72 49.86
CA VAL A 800 10.02 -19.10 50.32
C VAL A 800 9.72 -18.32 51.58
N THR A 801 10.48 -18.56 52.65
CA THR A 801 10.37 -17.82 53.94
C THR A 801 11.14 -16.51 53.86
N ASP A 802 10.76 -15.52 54.67
CA ASP A 802 11.49 -14.25 54.77
C ASP A 802 12.94 -14.44 55.25
N ALA A 803 13.21 -15.44 56.07
CA ALA A 803 14.58 -15.79 56.50
C ALA A 803 15.43 -16.24 55.31
N ALA A 804 14.85 -17.06 54.38
CA ALA A 804 15.55 -17.47 53.18
C ALA A 804 15.78 -16.29 52.22
N ILE A 805 14.81 -15.38 52.09
CA ILE A 805 14.97 -14.14 51.32
C ILE A 805 16.11 -13.28 51.84
N ASN A 806 16.15 -13.04 53.15
CA ASN A 806 17.22 -12.27 53.79
C ASN A 806 18.59 -12.94 53.63
N TYR A 807 18.64 -14.28 53.75
CA TYR A 807 19.88 -15.02 53.51
C TYR A 807 20.37 -14.91 52.06
N LEU A 808 19.47 -15.05 51.09
CA LEU A 808 19.81 -14.84 49.71
C LEU A 808 20.23 -13.41 49.39
N ALA A 809 19.61 -12.43 50.03
CA ALA A 809 19.99 -11.03 49.91
C ALA A 809 21.41 -10.77 50.46
N ASP A 810 21.73 -11.32 51.61
CA ASP A 810 23.08 -11.17 52.19
C ASP A 810 24.16 -11.87 51.35
N GLN A 811 23.85 -13.03 50.76
CA GLN A 811 24.77 -13.77 49.88
C GLN A 811 24.87 -13.14 48.47
N GLY A 812 23.83 -12.41 48.03
CA GLY A 812 23.75 -11.78 46.73
C GLY A 812 24.08 -10.27 46.76
N TYR A 813 24.34 -9.68 47.93
CA TYR A 813 24.73 -8.29 48.04
C TYR A 813 26.23 -8.11 47.87
N ASP A 814 26.62 -7.27 46.97
CA ASP A 814 28.01 -6.81 46.80
C ASP A 814 28.01 -5.28 46.64
N PRO A 815 28.76 -4.54 47.45
CA PRO A 815 28.82 -3.10 47.36
C PRO A 815 29.26 -2.55 46.00
N GLU A 816 30.11 -3.28 45.25
CA GLU A 816 30.59 -2.88 43.92
C GLU A 816 29.64 -3.23 42.80
N PHE A 817 28.96 -4.41 42.89
CA PHE A 817 28.15 -4.98 41.85
C PHE A 817 26.64 -4.89 42.14
N GLY A 818 26.23 -4.29 43.27
CA GLY A 818 24.83 -4.10 43.63
C GLY A 818 24.02 -5.41 43.70
N ALA A 819 22.88 -5.44 43.01
CA ALA A 819 22.02 -6.61 42.94
C ALA A 819 22.43 -7.62 41.86
N ARG A 820 23.48 -7.39 41.06
CA ARG A 820 23.90 -8.29 39.95
C ARG A 820 24.23 -9.71 40.40
N PRO A 821 24.89 -9.94 41.57
CA PRO A 821 25.19 -11.27 42.07
C PRO A 821 23.97 -12.02 42.60
N VAL A 822 22.84 -11.37 42.89
CA VAL A 822 21.59 -12.01 43.41
C VAL A 822 21.14 -13.13 42.50
N LYS A 823 21.11 -12.91 41.19
CA LYS A 823 20.69 -13.95 40.21
C LYS A 823 21.58 -15.19 40.27
N ARG A 824 22.90 -15.02 40.47
CA ARG A 824 23.84 -16.13 40.61
C ARG A 824 23.67 -16.85 41.97
N ALA A 825 23.38 -16.10 43.04
CA ALA A 825 23.07 -16.65 44.35
C ALA A 825 21.82 -17.52 44.30
N ILE A 826 20.74 -17.06 43.68
CA ILE A 826 19.51 -17.84 43.48
C ILE A 826 19.79 -19.08 42.66
N GLN A 827 20.52 -18.96 41.55
CA GLN A 827 20.85 -20.10 40.71
C GLN A 827 21.65 -21.16 41.49
N ARG A 828 22.63 -20.75 42.27
CA ARG A 828 23.51 -21.65 43.02
C ARG A 828 22.86 -22.29 44.24
N LEU A 829 22.00 -21.56 44.95
CA LEU A 829 21.48 -21.95 46.26
C LEU A 829 20.03 -22.49 46.19
N VAL A 830 19.31 -22.20 45.11
CA VAL A 830 17.89 -22.59 44.98
C VAL A 830 17.67 -23.52 43.77
N LEU A 831 18.30 -23.26 42.63
CA LEU A 831 18.01 -24.01 41.39
C LEU A 831 18.95 -25.17 41.17
N ASN A 832 20.17 -25.12 41.71
CA ASN A 832 21.12 -26.25 41.71
C ASN A 832 21.02 -27.04 43.02
#